data_81f0fffd2f5140c3f37755391862f241
#
_entry.id   81f0fffd2f5140c3f37755391862f241
#
_cell.length_a   1.000
_cell.length_b   1.000
_cell.length_c   1.000
_cell.angle_alpha   90.00
_cell.angle_beta   90.00
_cell.angle_gamma   90.00
#
_symmetry.space_group_name_H-M   'P 1'
#
loop_
_entity.id
_entity.type
_entity.pdbx_description
1 polymer ?
#
loop_
_entity_poly.entity_id
_entity_poly.type
_entity_poly.pdbx_seq_one_letter_code
_entity_poly.pdbx_strand_id
1 'polypeptide(L)'
;MPKISIITPAYNCEKYLPEAVESVLFQTFTDWELLIIDDRSKDNTYRCMKKLAEKDKRIRIFQNETNMGAAATRNYGVRLAKGEWIAFLDGDDLWRKDKLKKQLAAAEKNPEASFLFTGSAFIEDDGMTIAHVLHVPGQVNRRRLLGQNVISCSSVLIRRELMLEFPMPEEDGIHEDFATWLAILEKVPKAYGVDEPLLIYRKALASKSGKKGKSAQMNWQTYIKAGVPLEKRIFCMASYTFHGLWKYSLLWWRSYRLMMGKERFKKLFLMVMTALVLFLWTWTFSRAWFQEYNFKRIIGRRYYFWGYVALLSLYLALNMLVGKVFSAFRIIHQQYIEVILSHAYTAVLVNGATYLELALIGRWKFMEHITPMLAVMAVNFFIGILWSVVVRWLYAEIYPAHEVLLIYGKESTLPLETQLQNHSTRYHLNARISLEEGREQITREIMRHESVMLGDMPAEDREFFIRFCYEKKKRCYCQTSLWDIMLMSSEKVYLSDMTLQLFRNCGLTVEQRMVKRLFDICFSLLVLVALSWLYLLIALYIKVVRKEPVLLRKECMTKNGKRFCQYKFNGKKLLVATHLDELPQFLNILRGDMSVVGPYPEAVDEELSYQKKHPEYAYRQSVKAGLTSYAKVHGKYSSSRSNRLKLDFYYIQNYSFALDLGILAATLKVLVEPRKKKASKNR
;
A
#
# COMPACT_ATOMS: atom_id res chain seq x y z
N MET A 1 -23.01 27.67 41.32
CA MET A 1 -23.37 27.83 39.91
C MET A 1 -22.28 27.12 39.10
N PRO A 2 -22.62 26.41 38.02
CA PRO A 2 -21.62 25.69 37.23
C PRO A 2 -20.60 26.68 36.62
N LYS A 3 -19.36 26.25 36.47
CA LYS A 3 -18.31 27.10 35.80
C LYS A 3 -18.56 27.22 34.32
N ILE A 4 -19.03 26.13 33.67
CA ILE A 4 -19.27 26.07 32.23
C ILE A 4 -20.70 25.61 31.94
N SER A 5 -21.40 26.31 31.07
CA SER A 5 -22.64 25.81 30.45
C SER A 5 -22.33 25.34 29.02
N ILE A 6 -22.62 24.08 28.75
CA ILE A 6 -22.47 23.44 27.45
C ILE A 6 -23.83 23.48 26.77
N ILE A 7 -23.88 23.98 25.52
CA ILE A 7 -25.12 24.12 24.76
C ILE A 7 -25.06 23.21 23.55
N THR A 8 -26.03 22.29 23.44
CA THR A 8 -26.18 21.35 22.36
C THR A 8 -27.51 21.56 21.64
N PRO A 9 -27.53 22.20 20.47
CA PRO A 9 -28.70 22.20 19.61
C PRO A 9 -28.90 20.82 19.02
N ALA A 10 -30.08 20.25 19.07
CA ALA A 10 -30.43 18.93 18.59
C ALA A 10 -31.55 19.00 17.54
N TYR A 11 -31.32 18.48 16.35
CA TYR A 11 -32.32 18.34 15.29
C TYR A 11 -32.07 17.11 14.44
N ASN A 12 -32.96 16.11 14.50
CA ASN A 12 -32.86 14.85 13.77
C ASN A 12 -31.49 14.17 13.94
N CYS A 13 -31.02 14.04 15.16
CA CYS A 13 -29.68 13.50 15.50
C CYS A 13 -29.72 12.33 16.47
N GLU A 14 -30.84 11.56 16.52
CA GLU A 14 -31.00 10.40 17.41
C GLU A 14 -29.82 9.42 17.35
N LYS A 15 -29.21 9.26 16.19
CA LYS A 15 -28.09 8.34 15.93
C LYS A 15 -26.79 8.78 16.63
N TYR A 16 -26.52 10.08 16.71
CA TYR A 16 -25.22 10.62 17.14
C TYR A 16 -25.27 11.25 18.53
N LEU A 17 -26.42 11.77 18.92
CA LEU A 17 -26.60 12.48 20.19
C LEU A 17 -26.15 11.69 21.44
N PRO A 18 -26.36 10.35 21.54
CA PRO A 18 -25.84 9.58 22.66
C PRO A 18 -24.31 9.65 22.78
N GLU A 19 -23.57 9.54 21.67
CA GLU A 19 -22.12 9.61 21.67
C GLU A 19 -21.63 11.02 22.01
N ALA A 20 -22.30 12.06 21.49
CA ALA A 20 -21.99 13.45 21.80
C ALA A 20 -22.12 13.73 23.32
N VAL A 21 -23.24 13.34 23.93
CA VAL A 21 -23.48 13.51 25.37
C VAL A 21 -22.50 12.68 26.18
N GLU A 22 -22.22 11.45 25.80
CA GLU A 22 -21.25 10.60 26.48
C GLU A 22 -19.84 11.24 26.47
N SER A 23 -19.44 11.91 25.40
CA SER A 23 -18.18 12.66 25.34
C SER A 23 -18.09 13.81 26.34
N VAL A 24 -19.24 14.39 26.74
CA VAL A 24 -19.35 15.39 27.80
C VAL A 24 -19.30 14.75 29.19
N LEU A 25 -19.99 13.63 29.37
CA LEU A 25 -19.99 12.90 30.65
C LEU A 25 -18.59 12.41 31.04
N PHE A 26 -17.76 12.06 30.04
CA PHE A 26 -16.36 11.64 30.24
C PHE A 26 -15.36 12.78 30.39
N GLN A 27 -15.79 14.06 30.45
CA GLN A 27 -14.87 15.16 30.68
C GLN A 27 -14.21 15.08 32.06
N THR A 28 -12.90 15.29 32.10
CA THR A 28 -12.10 15.31 33.34
C THR A 28 -12.36 16.54 34.21
N PHE A 29 -12.91 17.60 33.62
CA PHE A 29 -13.44 18.75 34.37
C PHE A 29 -14.94 18.52 34.62
N THR A 30 -15.40 18.60 35.84
CA THR A 30 -16.75 18.13 36.29
C THR A 30 -17.74 19.24 36.63
N ASP A 31 -17.29 20.51 36.79
CA ASP A 31 -18.17 21.64 37.18
C ASP A 31 -18.79 22.30 35.93
N TRP A 32 -19.74 21.57 35.33
CA TRP A 32 -20.49 21.98 34.14
C TRP A 32 -21.97 21.61 34.25
N GLU A 33 -22.82 22.31 33.50
CA GLU A 33 -24.15 21.90 33.09
C GLU A 33 -24.24 21.70 31.60
N LEU A 34 -25.09 20.77 31.14
CA LEU A 34 -25.37 20.50 29.74
C LEU A 34 -26.83 20.86 29.42
N LEU A 35 -27.02 21.81 28.51
CA LEU A 35 -28.31 22.22 28.00
C LEU A 35 -28.52 21.63 26.60
N ILE A 36 -29.40 20.65 26.47
CA ILE A 36 -29.76 20.06 25.18
C ILE A 36 -31.10 20.64 24.76
N ILE A 37 -31.15 21.29 23.61
CA ILE A 37 -32.37 21.95 23.13
C ILE A 37 -32.78 21.27 21.80
N ASP A 38 -33.94 20.61 21.83
CA ASP A 38 -34.54 20.02 20.64
C ASP A 38 -35.22 21.08 19.80
N ASP A 39 -34.74 21.21 18.55
CA ASP A 39 -35.31 22.17 17.60
C ASP A 39 -36.46 21.55 16.77
N ARG A 40 -37.39 20.91 17.49
CA ARG A 40 -38.57 20.26 16.91
C ARG A 40 -38.24 19.13 15.98
N SER A 41 -37.42 18.17 16.41
CA SER A 41 -37.04 16.98 15.67
C SER A 41 -38.26 16.14 15.26
N LYS A 42 -38.11 15.50 14.09
CA LYS A 42 -39.12 14.60 13.51
C LYS A 42 -38.82 13.12 13.77
N ASP A 43 -37.65 12.80 14.27
CA ASP A 43 -37.17 11.47 14.67
C ASP A 43 -37.30 11.26 16.18
N ASN A 44 -36.66 10.24 16.76
CA ASN A 44 -36.68 9.95 18.18
C ASN A 44 -35.69 10.78 19.02
N THR A 45 -35.10 11.85 18.48
CA THR A 45 -34.10 12.70 19.17
C THR A 45 -34.63 13.15 20.55
N TYR A 46 -35.85 13.68 20.67
CA TYR A 46 -36.41 14.15 21.94
C TYR A 46 -36.59 13.02 22.95
N ARG A 47 -36.98 11.82 22.48
CA ARG A 47 -37.09 10.63 23.34
C ARG A 47 -35.70 10.20 23.85
N CYS A 48 -34.71 10.30 23.00
CA CYS A 48 -33.30 10.04 23.35
C CYS A 48 -32.83 11.02 24.44
N MET A 49 -33.12 12.33 24.30
CA MET A 49 -32.77 13.37 25.27
C MET A 49 -33.33 13.08 26.65
N LYS A 50 -34.61 12.65 26.75
CA LYS A 50 -35.23 12.27 28.04
C LYS A 50 -34.45 11.17 28.75
N LYS A 51 -34.07 10.11 28.02
CA LYS A 51 -33.27 9.00 28.59
C LYS A 51 -31.87 9.44 29.02
N LEU A 52 -31.27 10.41 28.33
CA LEU A 52 -29.97 10.94 28.68
C LEU A 52 -30.04 11.84 29.93
N ALA A 53 -31.08 12.65 30.06
CA ALA A 53 -31.29 13.49 31.23
C ALA A 53 -31.56 12.68 32.53
N GLU A 54 -32.11 11.47 32.42
CA GLU A 54 -32.28 10.56 33.56
C GLU A 54 -30.94 10.03 34.11
N LYS A 55 -29.87 10.00 33.26
CA LYS A 55 -28.54 9.48 33.64
C LYS A 55 -27.74 10.44 34.52
N ASP A 56 -27.90 11.75 34.34
CA ASP A 56 -27.10 12.76 35.06
C ASP A 56 -27.90 14.04 35.29
N LYS A 57 -28.01 14.48 36.56
CA LYS A 57 -28.75 15.67 36.98
C LYS A 57 -28.20 16.99 36.43
N ARG A 58 -27.00 16.99 35.89
CA ARG A 58 -26.37 18.16 35.23
C ARG A 58 -26.90 18.37 33.81
N ILE A 59 -27.63 17.41 33.25
CA ILE A 59 -28.24 17.50 31.91
C ILE A 59 -29.65 18.08 32.07
N ARG A 60 -29.88 19.19 31.38
CA ARG A 60 -31.16 19.88 31.28
C ARG A 60 -31.64 19.86 29.86
N ILE A 61 -32.86 19.47 29.61
CA ILE A 61 -33.45 19.35 28.27
C ILE A 61 -34.56 20.37 28.06
N PHE A 62 -34.61 20.90 26.85
CA PHE A 62 -35.63 21.86 26.41
C PHE A 62 -36.09 21.49 25.01
N GLN A 63 -37.24 22.01 24.59
CA GLN A 63 -37.76 21.82 23.22
C GLN A 63 -38.33 23.14 22.72
N ASN A 64 -38.00 23.52 21.49
CA ASN A 64 -38.58 24.67 20.80
C ASN A 64 -40.02 24.35 20.36
N GLU A 65 -40.88 25.34 20.28
CA GLU A 65 -42.26 25.18 19.80
C GLU A 65 -42.31 24.85 18.30
N THR A 66 -41.40 25.46 17.56
CA THR A 66 -41.21 25.22 16.11
C THR A 66 -39.73 25.04 15.79
N ASN A 67 -39.41 24.59 14.60
CA ASN A 67 -38.02 24.55 14.13
C ASN A 67 -37.54 26.01 13.85
N MET A 68 -36.64 26.49 14.71
CA MET A 68 -36.12 27.87 14.69
C MET A 68 -34.72 27.96 14.07
N GLY A 69 -34.08 26.84 13.80
CA GLY A 69 -32.72 26.76 13.31
C GLY A 69 -31.65 26.81 14.41
N ALA A 70 -30.41 26.46 14.03
CA ALA A 70 -29.31 26.27 14.97
C ALA A 70 -28.91 27.56 15.71
N ALA A 71 -28.93 28.72 15.04
CA ALA A 71 -28.61 30.02 15.65
C ALA A 71 -29.57 30.38 16.78
N ALA A 72 -30.88 30.40 16.49
CA ALA A 72 -31.91 30.72 17.48
C ALA A 72 -31.89 29.73 18.65
N THR A 73 -31.71 28.43 18.39
CA THR A 73 -31.61 27.38 19.37
C THR A 73 -30.38 27.57 20.28
N ARG A 74 -29.21 27.93 19.74
CA ARG A 74 -28.02 28.25 20.56
C ARG A 74 -28.23 29.52 21.37
N ASN A 75 -28.82 30.59 20.81
CA ASN A 75 -29.15 31.82 21.51
C ASN A 75 -30.09 31.56 22.67
N TYR A 76 -31.11 30.72 22.48
CA TYR A 76 -32.01 30.30 23.54
C TYR A 76 -31.25 29.59 24.66
N GLY A 77 -30.33 28.68 24.31
CA GLY A 77 -29.46 28.01 25.27
C GLY A 77 -28.57 28.98 26.07
N VAL A 78 -28.01 29.99 25.44
CA VAL A 78 -27.18 31.04 26.08
C VAL A 78 -27.99 31.80 27.13
N ARG A 79 -29.29 32.13 26.86
CA ARG A 79 -30.16 32.79 27.82
C ARG A 79 -30.47 31.92 29.05
N LEU A 80 -30.60 30.58 28.87
CA LEU A 80 -30.86 29.61 29.93
C LEU A 80 -29.62 29.21 30.73
N ALA A 81 -28.42 29.48 30.19
CA ALA A 81 -27.15 29.13 30.77
C ALA A 81 -26.86 29.88 32.08
N LYS A 82 -26.30 29.17 33.08
CA LYS A 82 -25.92 29.71 34.38
C LYS A 82 -24.42 29.82 34.59
N GLY A 83 -23.61 29.21 33.69
CA GLY A 83 -22.16 29.18 33.78
C GLY A 83 -21.50 30.51 33.43
N GLU A 84 -20.32 30.73 33.95
CA GLU A 84 -19.46 31.84 33.60
C GLU A 84 -18.95 31.77 32.13
N TRP A 85 -18.76 30.53 31.68
CA TRP A 85 -18.29 30.20 30.32
C TRP A 85 -19.37 29.43 29.55
N ILE A 86 -19.46 29.70 28.27
CA ILE A 86 -20.27 28.97 27.30
C ILE A 86 -19.38 28.12 26.42
N ALA A 87 -19.76 26.87 26.24
CA ALA A 87 -19.20 25.99 25.22
C ALA A 87 -20.33 25.46 24.32
N PHE A 88 -20.07 25.36 23.02
CA PHE A 88 -21.04 24.77 22.10
C PHE A 88 -20.58 23.36 21.71
N LEU A 89 -21.53 22.45 21.57
CA LEU A 89 -21.31 21.10 21.06
C LEU A 89 -22.49 20.74 20.14
N ASP A 90 -22.23 20.55 18.86
CA ASP A 90 -23.25 20.10 17.93
C ASP A 90 -23.60 18.62 18.19
N GLY A 91 -24.84 18.22 17.95
CA GLY A 91 -25.34 16.90 18.32
C GLY A 91 -24.72 15.71 17.59
N ASP A 92 -23.86 15.96 16.60
CA ASP A 92 -23.11 14.96 15.83
C ASP A 92 -21.59 14.99 16.05
N ASP A 93 -21.08 15.96 16.83
CA ASP A 93 -19.67 16.11 17.17
C ASP A 93 -19.31 15.45 18.51
N LEU A 94 -18.01 15.22 18.73
CA LEU A 94 -17.50 14.63 19.98
C LEU A 94 -16.34 15.45 20.54
N TRP A 95 -16.14 15.36 21.86
CA TRP A 95 -15.01 15.98 22.54
C TRP A 95 -14.03 14.96 23.09
N ARG A 96 -12.74 15.32 23.10
CA ARG A 96 -11.73 14.60 23.89
C ARG A 96 -11.95 14.86 25.38
N LYS A 97 -11.71 13.86 26.21
CA LYS A 97 -11.97 13.86 27.66
C LYS A 97 -11.34 15.01 28.45
N ASP A 98 -10.31 15.64 27.94
CA ASP A 98 -9.53 16.69 28.60
C ASP A 98 -9.74 18.09 27.97
N LYS A 99 -10.71 18.26 27.06
CA LYS A 99 -10.97 19.53 26.34
C LYS A 99 -11.25 20.67 27.28
N LEU A 100 -12.24 20.55 28.14
CA LEU A 100 -12.64 21.64 29.05
C LEU A 100 -11.53 22.01 30.03
N LYS A 101 -10.84 21.01 30.59
CA LYS A 101 -9.69 21.21 31.50
C LYS A 101 -8.57 21.99 30.84
N LYS A 102 -8.20 21.65 29.61
CA LYS A 102 -7.11 22.30 28.85
C LYS A 102 -7.47 23.72 28.42
N GLN A 103 -8.72 23.96 28.03
CA GLN A 103 -9.17 25.29 27.68
C GLN A 103 -9.22 26.21 28.92
N LEU A 104 -9.70 25.74 30.06
CA LEU A 104 -9.65 26.52 31.29
C LEU A 104 -8.21 26.81 31.75
N ALA A 105 -7.31 25.83 31.68
CA ALA A 105 -5.91 26.04 31.98
C ALA A 105 -5.24 27.06 31.03
N ALA A 106 -5.68 27.11 29.77
CA ALA A 106 -5.23 28.13 28.82
C ALA A 106 -5.80 29.51 29.17
N ALA A 107 -7.04 29.60 29.69
CA ALA A 107 -7.63 30.85 30.18
C ALA A 107 -6.91 31.36 31.44
N GLU A 108 -6.57 30.46 32.36
CA GLU A 108 -5.80 30.82 33.58
C GLU A 108 -4.40 31.36 33.27
N LYS A 109 -3.73 30.81 32.23
CA LYS A 109 -2.42 31.30 31.77
C LYS A 109 -2.51 32.66 31.08
N ASN A 110 -3.70 33.03 30.58
CA ASN A 110 -3.95 34.29 29.89
C ASN A 110 -5.20 34.97 30.50
N PRO A 111 -5.06 35.73 31.59
CA PRO A 111 -6.20 36.32 32.28
C PRO A 111 -7.11 37.20 31.42
N GLU A 112 -6.60 37.76 30.33
CA GLU A 112 -7.37 38.52 29.34
C GLU A 112 -8.15 37.65 28.33
N ALA A 113 -7.96 36.32 28.38
CA ALA A 113 -8.62 35.41 27.46
C ALA A 113 -10.14 35.29 27.80
N SER A 114 -10.95 35.83 26.95
CA SER A 114 -12.42 35.75 27.04
C SER A 114 -13.02 34.87 25.94
N PHE A 115 -12.21 34.47 24.94
CA PHE A 115 -12.58 33.66 23.81
C PHE A 115 -11.47 32.67 23.46
N LEU A 116 -11.75 31.36 23.63
CA LEU A 116 -10.82 30.27 23.34
C LEU A 116 -11.42 29.30 22.31
N PHE A 117 -10.55 28.62 21.58
CA PHE A 117 -10.93 27.56 20.63
C PHE A 117 -9.83 26.52 20.53
N THR A 118 -10.14 25.35 19.92
CA THR A 118 -9.21 24.23 19.84
C THR A 118 -9.04 23.72 18.41
N GLY A 119 -7.97 22.94 18.18
CA GLY A 119 -7.81 22.12 17.00
C GLY A 119 -8.89 21.04 16.90
N SER A 120 -9.00 20.41 15.72
CA SER A 120 -10.02 19.43 15.43
C SER A 120 -9.42 18.20 14.75
N ALA A 121 -9.84 17.01 15.16
CA ALA A 121 -9.72 15.76 14.43
C ALA A 121 -11.04 15.50 13.66
N PHE A 122 -11.03 14.58 12.71
CA PHE A 122 -12.19 14.29 11.88
C PHE A 122 -12.55 12.82 11.94
N ILE A 123 -13.86 12.51 11.91
CA ILE A 123 -14.39 11.15 11.75
C ILE A 123 -15.41 11.12 10.61
N GLU A 124 -15.54 9.98 9.94
CA GLU A 124 -16.61 9.74 8.97
C GLU A 124 -17.95 9.42 9.68
N ASP A 125 -19.02 9.33 8.92
CA ASP A 125 -20.37 9.04 9.41
C ASP A 125 -20.48 7.68 10.14
N ASP A 126 -19.65 6.72 9.76
CA ASP A 126 -19.55 5.38 10.37
C ASP A 126 -18.61 5.33 11.60
N GLY A 127 -18.07 6.47 12.04
CA GLY A 127 -17.14 6.57 13.17
C GLY A 127 -15.69 6.26 12.85
N MET A 128 -15.34 5.95 11.58
CA MET A 128 -13.96 5.73 11.18
C MET A 128 -13.13 7.03 11.24
N THR A 129 -11.99 6.98 11.90
CA THR A 129 -11.09 8.13 12.07
C THR A 129 -10.49 8.54 10.73
N ILE A 130 -10.69 9.80 10.36
CA ILE A 130 -9.96 10.41 9.24
C ILE A 130 -8.60 10.87 9.78
N ALA A 131 -7.50 10.37 9.21
CA ALA A 131 -6.15 10.73 9.63
C ALA A 131 -5.77 12.17 9.25
N HIS A 132 -6.58 13.13 9.68
CA HIS A 132 -6.37 14.56 9.49
C HIS A 132 -6.66 15.31 10.78
N VAL A 133 -5.71 16.16 11.17
CA VAL A 133 -5.83 17.08 12.29
C VAL A 133 -5.81 18.50 11.73
N LEU A 134 -6.81 19.30 12.08
CA LEU A 134 -6.81 20.71 11.82
C LEU A 134 -6.06 21.40 12.97
N HIS A 135 -4.84 21.80 12.71
CA HIS A 135 -4.04 22.63 13.61
C HIS A 135 -4.55 24.06 13.62
N VAL A 136 -4.50 24.71 14.76
CA VAL A 136 -4.96 26.06 14.94
C VAL A 136 -3.85 26.97 15.45
N PRO A 137 -3.81 28.24 15.05
CA PRO A 137 -2.83 29.19 15.57
C PRO A 137 -3.13 29.52 17.04
N GLY A 138 -2.09 29.76 17.84
CA GLY A 138 -2.21 30.10 19.25
C GLY A 138 -3.00 31.39 19.51
N GLN A 139 -3.09 32.30 18.54
CA GLN A 139 -3.90 33.52 18.63
C GLN A 139 -4.47 33.90 17.27
N VAL A 140 -5.71 34.38 17.26
CA VAL A 140 -6.43 34.87 16.06
C VAL A 140 -7.10 36.21 16.36
N ASN A 141 -6.84 37.17 15.52
CA ASN A 141 -7.55 38.44 15.50
C ASN A 141 -8.57 38.54 14.33
N ARG A 142 -9.40 39.54 14.33
CA ARG A 142 -10.42 39.76 13.28
C ARG A 142 -9.84 39.72 11.86
N ARG A 143 -8.68 40.38 11.62
CA ARG A 143 -8.04 40.43 10.30
C ARG A 143 -7.65 39.05 9.79
N ARG A 144 -7.10 38.21 10.66
CA ARG A 144 -6.72 36.81 10.30
C ARG A 144 -7.95 35.96 10.05
N LEU A 145 -8.99 36.10 10.89
CA LEU A 145 -10.22 35.34 10.76
C LEU A 145 -10.98 35.67 9.48
N LEU A 146 -10.98 36.95 9.01
CA LEU A 146 -11.52 37.34 7.72
C LEU A 146 -10.88 36.59 6.55
N GLY A 147 -9.57 36.28 6.61
CA GLY A 147 -8.87 35.56 5.55
C GLY A 147 -9.18 34.04 5.54
N GLN A 148 -9.48 33.47 6.71
CA GLN A 148 -9.78 32.06 6.86
C GLN A 148 -10.51 31.81 8.18
N ASN A 149 -11.72 31.26 8.14
CA ASN A 149 -12.40 30.79 9.36
C ASN A 149 -11.72 29.52 9.87
N VAL A 150 -10.98 29.64 10.99
CA VAL A 150 -10.28 28.54 11.68
C VAL A 150 -10.96 28.13 12.97
N ILE A 151 -12.08 28.75 13.33
CA ILE A 151 -12.80 28.55 14.59
C ILE A 151 -14.08 27.74 14.32
N SER A 152 -14.10 26.46 14.66
CA SER A 152 -15.29 25.62 14.59
C SER A 152 -16.21 25.89 15.80
N CYS A 153 -17.53 25.93 15.63
CA CYS A 153 -18.48 26.20 16.69
C CYS A 153 -18.31 25.26 17.88
N SER A 154 -18.24 23.95 17.65
CA SER A 154 -18.04 22.93 18.71
C SER A 154 -16.67 22.95 19.40
N SER A 155 -15.72 23.80 18.91
CA SER A 155 -14.39 23.94 19.51
C SER A 155 -14.30 25.03 20.57
N VAL A 156 -15.29 25.92 20.65
CA VAL A 156 -15.25 27.19 21.38
C VAL A 156 -15.47 27.01 22.87
N LEU A 157 -14.80 27.86 23.66
CA LEU A 157 -15.11 28.19 25.05
C LEU A 157 -15.03 29.72 25.19
N ILE A 158 -16.14 30.37 25.54
CA ILE A 158 -16.27 31.83 25.47
C ILE A 158 -17.01 32.35 26.70
N ARG A 159 -16.67 33.57 27.16
CA ARG A 159 -17.37 34.23 28.26
C ARG A 159 -18.85 34.41 27.92
N ARG A 160 -19.74 34.04 28.87
CA ARG A 160 -21.18 34.14 28.68
C ARG A 160 -21.63 35.56 28.34
N GLU A 161 -21.02 36.56 28.96
CA GLU A 161 -21.31 38.00 28.72
C GLU A 161 -21.15 38.37 27.24
N LEU A 162 -20.07 37.87 26.59
CA LEU A 162 -19.86 38.14 25.17
C LEU A 162 -20.96 37.51 24.30
N MET A 163 -21.41 36.33 24.63
CA MET A 163 -22.48 35.66 23.88
C MET A 163 -23.87 36.30 24.12
N LEU A 164 -24.10 36.94 25.27
CA LEU A 164 -25.30 37.72 25.52
C LEU A 164 -25.28 39.03 24.79
N GLU A 165 -24.11 39.68 24.65
CA GLU A 165 -23.93 40.93 23.97
C GLU A 165 -23.92 40.78 22.42
N PHE A 166 -23.35 39.66 21.94
CA PHE A 166 -23.22 39.32 20.50
C PHE A 166 -23.94 37.99 20.20
N PRO A 167 -25.30 37.99 20.17
CA PRO A 167 -26.04 36.78 19.84
C PRO A 167 -25.78 36.36 18.38
N MET A 168 -25.91 35.05 18.12
CA MET A 168 -25.79 34.53 16.76
C MET A 168 -26.92 35.10 15.87
N PRO A 169 -26.60 35.61 14.67
CA PRO A 169 -27.64 36.09 13.75
C PRO A 169 -28.51 34.91 13.28
N GLU A 170 -29.84 35.13 13.34
CA GLU A 170 -30.86 34.14 13.04
C GLU A 170 -31.30 34.12 11.58
N GLU A 171 -30.65 34.97 10.75
CA GLU A 171 -30.94 35.11 9.34
C GLU A 171 -30.43 33.92 8.52
N ASP A 172 -31.27 33.45 7.58
CA ASP A 172 -30.85 32.43 6.65
C ASP A 172 -29.82 32.91 5.62
N GLY A 173 -28.94 32.03 5.19
CA GLY A 173 -27.98 32.31 4.11
C GLY A 173 -26.64 32.93 4.55
N ILE A 174 -26.37 32.99 5.85
CA ILE A 174 -25.08 33.38 6.43
C ILE A 174 -24.49 32.25 7.27
N HIS A 175 -23.19 32.29 7.56
CA HIS A 175 -22.57 31.46 8.58
C HIS A 175 -22.71 32.18 9.94
N GLU A 176 -23.67 31.70 10.75
CA GLU A 176 -24.07 32.34 12.00
C GLU A 176 -22.91 32.42 13.01
N ASP A 177 -22.14 31.34 13.14
CA ASP A 177 -20.98 31.26 14.03
C ASP A 177 -19.86 32.19 13.59
N PHE A 178 -19.52 32.19 12.28
CA PHE A 178 -18.47 33.01 11.72
C PHE A 178 -18.80 34.53 11.83
N ALA A 179 -20.06 34.91 11.59
CA ALA A 179 -20.52 36.28 11.76
C ALA A 179 -20.36 36.74 13.23
N THR A 180 -20.75 35.90 14.16
CA THR A 180 -20.63 36.18 15.60
C THR A 180 -19.16 36.31 16.03
N TRP A 181 -18.28 35.42 15.57
CA TRP A 181 -16.85 35.51 15.90
C TRP A 181 -16.21 36.81 15.34
N LEU A 182 -16.60 37.23 14.16
CA LEU A 182 -16.15 38.50 13.59
C LEU A 182 -16.63 39.72 14.39
N ALA A 183 -17.87 39.69 14.88
CA ALA A 183 -18.42 40.76 15.71
C ALA A 183 -17.74 40.83 17.09
N ILE A 184 -17.54 39.69 17.73
CA ILE A 184 -16.84 39.62 19.03
C ILE A 184 -15.38 40.10 18.91
N LEU A 185 -14.68 39.76 17.82
CA LEU A 185 -13.30 40.19 17.58
C LEU A 185 -13.16 41.68 17.15
N GLU A 186 -14.24 42.42 17.06
CA GLU A 186 -14.21 43.89 17.04
C GLU A 186 -13.99 44.49 18.42
N LYS A 187 -14.58 43.85 19.45
CA LYS A 187 -14.48 44.28 20.85
C LYS A 187 -13.29 43.67 21.56
N VAL A 188 -13.07 42.39 21.33
CA VAL A 188 -11.98 41.62 21.94
C VAL A 188 -10.82 41.52 20.96
N PRO A 189 -9.58 41.90 21.34
CA PRO A 189 -8.48 42.02 20.36
C PRO A 189 -8.07 40.71 19.72
N LYS A 190 -8.28 39.58 20.43
CA LYS A 190 -7.83 38.25 19.95
C LYS A 190 -8.60 37.11 20.63
N ALA A 191 -8.77 36.02 19.89
CA ALA A 191 -9.15 34.70 20.41
C ALA A 191 -7.90 33.83 20.60
N TYR A 192 -7.91 32.95 21.61
CA TYR A 192 -6.78 32.10 21.98
C TYR A 192 -7.01 30.66 21.51
N GLY A 193 -6.09 30.14 20.74
CA GLY A 193 -6.14 28.76 20.22
C GLY A 193 -5.31 27.80 21.06
N VAL A 194 -5.89 26.65 21.40
CA VAL A 194 -5.19 25.49 21.93
C VAL A 194 -4.92 24.54 20.77
N ASP A 195 -3.65 24.44 20.33
CA ASP A 195 -3.27 23.65 19.15
C ASP A 195 -3.21 22.14 19.48
N GLU A 196 -4.30 21.62 19.98
CA GLU A 196 -4.53 20.19 20.18
C GLU A 196 -5.90 19.80 19.59
N PRO A 197 -6.03 18.60 18.99
CA PRO A 197 -7.28 18.16 18.37
C PRO A 197 -8.28 17.68 19.44
N LEU A 198 -8.82 18.62 20.20
CA LEU A 198 -9.74 18.36 21.32
C LEU A 198 -11.20 18.27 20.88
N LEU A 199 -11.54 18.78 19.69
CA LEU A 199 -12.79 18.54 18.97
C LEU A 199 -12.61 17.36 18.01
N ILE A 200 -13.56 16.44 17.96
CA ILE A 200 -13.70 15.39 16.96
C ILE A 200 -14.92 15.73 16.11
N TYR A 201 -14.66 16.29 14.93
CA TYR A 201 -15.71 16.76 14.02
C TYR A 201 -16.19 15.61 13.13
N ARG A 202 -17.50 15.34 13.12
CA ARG A 202 -18.11 14.31 12.27
C ARG A 202 -18.47 14.89 10.89
N LYS A 203 -17.98 14.26 9.84
CA LYS A 203 -18.27 14.65 8.47
C LYS A 203 -19.50 13.90 7.95
N ALA A 204 -20.69 14.43 8.25
CA ALA A 204 -21.94 13.87 7.75
C ALA A 204 -22.15 14.26 6.26
N LEU A 205 -22.59 13.29 5.43
CA LEU A 205 -22.88 13.50 3.99
C LEU A 205 -23.96 14.55 3.73
N ALA A 206 -24.85 14.81 4.70
CA ALA A 206 -25.96 15.74 4.62
C ALA A 206 -25.69 17.11 5.26
N SER A 207 -24.44 17.44 5.67
CA SER A 207 -24.15 18.68 6.39
C SER A 207 -24.37 19.93 5.51
N LYS A 208 -24.83 21.04 6.14
CA LYS A 208 -25.05 22.36 5.50
C LYS A 208 -23.80 22.84 4.72
N SER A 209 -22.61 22.50 5.17
CA SER A 209 -21.32 22.88 4.56
C SER A 209 -20.91 22.01 3.35
N GLY A 210 -21.64 20.94 3.03
CA GLY A 210 -21.29 20.00 1.95
C GLY A 210 -21.45 20.56 0.52
N LYS A 211 -22.30 21.58 0.31
CA LYS A 211 -22.55 22.19 -1.01
C LYS A 211 -21.68 23.43 -1.19
N LYS A 212 -20.51 23.29 -1.81
CA LYS A 212 -19.45 24.32 -1.94
C LYS A 212 -19.93 25.68 -2.50
N GLY A 213 -20.79 25.67 -3.52
CA GLY A 213 -21.33 26.90 -4.09
C GLY A 213 -22.19 27.71 -3.10
N LYS A 214 -23.05 27.00 -2.34
CA LYS A 214 -23.90 27.62 -1.32
C LYS A 214 -23.06 28.17 -0.16
N SER A 215 -22.01 27.47 0.25
CA SER A 215 -21.10 27.93 1.30
C SER A 215 -20.31 29.19 0.92
N ALA A 216 -19.87 29.31 -0.34
CA ALA A 216 -19.22 30.52 -0.83
C ALA A 216 -20.18 31.75 -0.85
N GLN A 217 -21.45 31.53 -1.24
CA GLN A 217 -22.48 32.55 -1.19
C GLN A 217 -22.77 32.96 0.26
N MET A 218 -22.86 32.02 1.17
CA MET A 218 -23.05 32.30 2.61
C MET A 218 -21.89 33.12 3.17
N ASN A 219 -20.64 32.79 2.84
CA ASN A 219 -19.48 33.58 3.25
C ASN A 219 -19.53 35.02 2.72
N TRP A 220 -19.92 35.20 1.46
CA TRP A 220 -20.08 36.53 0.89
C TRP A 220 -21.11 37.37 1.67
N GLN A 221 -22.25 36.78 2.01
CA GLN A 221 -23.29 37.45 2.82
C GLN A 221 -22.80 37.72 4.26
N THR A 222 -22.02 36.78 4.84
CA THR A 222 -21.41 36.99 6.15
C THR A 222 -20.46 38.19 6.16
N TYR A 223 -19.65 38.40 5.13
CA TYR A 223 -18.79 39.59 5.01
C TYR A 223 -19.61 40.89 4.83
N ILE A 224 -20.74 40.83 4.15
CA ILE A 224 -21.65 41.99 4.06
C ILE A 224 -22.18 42.34 5.44
N LYS A 225 -22.70 41.37 6.19
CA LYS A 225 -23.22 41.52 7.54
C LYS A 225 -22.16 42.03 8.52
N ALA A 226 -20.91 41.56 8.38
CA ALA A 226 -19.77 42.03 9.18
C ALA A 226 -19.23 43.42 8.74
N GLY A 227 -19.90 44.15 7.86
CA GLY A 227 -19.53 45.49 7.45
C GLY A 227 -18.22 45.62 6.67
N VAL A 228 -17.75 44.53 6.05
CA VAL A 228 -16.45 44.52 5.33
C VAL A 228 -16.58 45.31 4.02
N PRO A 229 -15.73 46.33 3.72
CA PRO A 229 -15.75 47.05 2.46
C PRO A 229 -15.57 46.19 1.23
N LEU A 230 -16.16 46.56 0.08
CA LEU A 230 -16.21 45.75 -1.13
C LEU A 230 -14.83 45.26 -1.59
N GLU A 231 -13.81 46.12 -1.60
CA GLU A 231 -12.45 45.80 -2.00
C GLU A 231 -11.83 44.72 -1.10
N LYS A 232 -12.02 44.86 0.21
CA LYS A 232 -11.54 43.85 1.19
C LYS A 232 -12.35 42.57 1.09
N ARG A 233 -13.65 42.59 0.76
CA ARG A 233 -14.47 41.37 0.54
C ARG A 233 -13.93 40.53 -0.60
N ILE A 234 -13.58 41.18 -1.73
CA ILE A 234 -13.00 40.45 -2.88
C ILE A 234 -11.69 39.78 -2.47
N PHE A 235 -10.81 40.48 -1.76
CA PHE A 235 -9.55 39.92 -1.28
C PHE A 235 -9.79 38.79 -0.26
N CYS A 236 -10.70 38.95 0.68
CA CYS A 236 -11.06 37.91 1.67
C CYS A 236 -11.66 36.68 0.98
N MET A 237 -12.52 36.85 -0.04
CA MET A 237 -13.07 35.74 -0.82
C MET A 237 -11.99 35.01 -1.63
N ALA A 238 -11.05 35.75 -2.24
CA ALA A 238 -9.92 35.16 -2.94
C ALA A 238 -9.05 34.34 -1.96
N SER A 239 -8.73 34.90 -0.78
CA SER A 239 -8.01 34.22 0.30
C SER A 239 -8.77 33.01 0.80
N TYR A 240 -10.06 33.16 1.08
CA TYR A 240 -10.92 32.04 1.52
C TYR A 240 -10.97 30.91 0.48
N THR A 241 -11.13 31.27 -0.80
CA THR A 241 -11.15 30.31 -1.91
C THR A 241 -9.79 29.61 -2.04
N PHE A 242 -8.70 30.36 -1.96
CA PHE A 242 -7.34 29.81 -2.02
C PHE A 242 -7.07 28.86 -0.85
N HIS A 243 -7.33 29.30 0.38
CA HIS A 243 -7.15 28.45 1.57
C HIS A 243 -8.15 27.28 1.60
N GLY A 244 -9.37 27.50 1.11
CA GLY A 244 -10.34 26.44 0.91
C GLY A 244 -9.87 25.41 -0.11
N LEU A 245 -9.42 25.84 -1.29
CA LEU A 245 -8.84 24.95 -2.31
C LEU A 245 -7.58 24.25 -1.78
N TRP A 246 -6.70 24.95 -1.08
CA TRP A 246 -5.51 24.39 -0.44
C TRP A 246 -5.86 23.36 0.65
N LYS A 247 -6.78 23.73 1.56
CA LYS A 247 -7.27 22.83 2.61
C LYS A 247 -7.97 21.60 2.01
N TYR A 248 -8.81 21.82 0.97
CA TYR A 248 -9.53 20.75 0.31
C TYR A 248 -8.64 19.96 -0.66
N SER A 249 -7.64 20.56 -1.30
CA SER A 249 -6.65 19.81 -2.07
C SER A 249 -5.78 18.94 -1.17
N LEU A 250 -5.38 19.44 0.00
CA LEU A 250 -4.68 18.66 1.04
C LEU A 250 -5.58 17.60 1.68
N LEU A 251 -6.85 17.93 1.98
CA LEU A 251 -7.85 16.99 2.46
C LEU A 251 -8.25 16.00 1.36
N TRP A 252 -8.41 16.48 0.12
CA TRP A 252 -8.69 15.63 -1.04
C TRP A 252 -7.48 14.77 -1.38
N TRP A 253 -6.27 15.31 -1.33
CA TRP A 253 -5.02 14.57 -1.48
C TRP A 253 -4.83 13.54 -0.34
N ARG A 254 -5.17 13.89 0.90
CA ARG A 254 -5.10 12.97 2.05
C ARG A 254 -6.29 12.01 2.13
N SER A 255 -7.50 12.44 1.78
CA SER A 255 -8.67 11.55 1.63
C SER A 255 -8.56 10.70 0.37
N TYR A 256 -7.96 11.22 -0.70
CA TYR A 256 -7.55 10.48 -1.88
C TYR A 256 -6.40 9.53 -1.55
N ARG A 257 -5.50 9.87 -0.65
CA ARG A 257 -4.55 8.92 -0.03
C ARG A 257 -5.27 7.81 0.72
N LEU A 258 -6.30 8.11 1.49
CA LEU A 258 -7.09 7.11 2.23
C LEU A 258 -8.00 6.29 1.31
N MET A 259 -8.58 6.88 0.28
CA MET A 259 -9.27 6.17 -0.80
C MET A 259 -8.30 5.39 -1.69
N MET A 260 -7.14 5.97 -2.04
CA MET A 260 -6.07 5.30 -2.77
C MET A 260 -5.35 4.25 -1.93
N GLY A 261 -5.35 4.36 -0.61
CA GLY A 261 -4.91 3.32 0.32
C GLY A 261 -5.75 2.03 0.25
N LYS A 262 -6.94 2.07 -0.35
CA LYS A 262 -7.67 0.86 -0.75
C LYS A 262 -6.92 0.20 -1.91
N GLU A 263 -6.67 -1.09 -1.82
CA GLU A 263 -5.90 -1.91 -2.78
C GLU A 263 -6.28 -1.71 -4.25
N ARG A 264 -7.50 -1.23 -4.53
CA ARG A 264 -8.00 -0.91 -5.88
C ARG A 264 -7.15 0.15 -6.60
N PHE A 265 -6.73 1.21 -5.89
CA PHE A 265 -5.95 2.29 -6.49
C PHE A 265 -4.45 2.01 -6.57
N LYS A 266 -3.94 1.08 -5.76
CA LYS A 266 -2.55 0.62 -5.78
C LYS A 266 -2.14 0.07 -7.14
N LYS A 267 -3.01 -0.74 -7.76
CA LYS A 267 -2.79 -1.27 -9.11
C LYS A 267 -2.79 -0.16 -10.16
N LEU A 268 -3.74 0.78 -10.06
CA LEU A 268 -3.84 1.93 -10.96
C LEU A 268 -2.61 2.84 -10.85
N PHE A 269 -2.16 3.16 -9.64
CA PHE A 269 -0.94 3.95 -9.41
C PHE A 269 0.27 3.30 -10.09
N LEU A 270 0.49 2.01 -9.85
CA LEU A 270 1.60 1.28 -10.47
C LEU A 270 1.48 1.21 -12.00
N MET A 271 0.27 1.07 -12.53
CA MET A 271 0.01 1.07 -13.97
C MET A 271 0.35 2.43 -14.59
N VAL A 272 -0.07 3.53 -13.98
CA VAL A 272 0.24 4.90 -14.45
C VAL A 272 1.76 5.15 -14.39
N MET A 273 2.42 4.78 -13.29
CA MET A 273 3.87 4.94 -13.18
C MET A 273 4.64 4.08 -14.18
N THR A 274 4.15 2.87 -14.48
CA THR A 274 4.72 2.01 -15.52
C THR A 274 4.53 2.61 -16.91
N ALA A 275 3.36 3.15 -17.21
CA ALA A 275 3.10 3.84 -18.47
C ALA A 275 4.03 5.04 -18.66
N LEU A 276 4.30 5.79 -17.58
CA LEU A 276 5.21 6.94 -17.61
C LEU A 276 6.64 6.54 -17.99
N VAL A 277 7.21 5.49 -17.37
CA VAL A 277 8.58 5.06 -17.72
C VAL A 277 8.66 4.49 -19.13
N LEU A 278 7.64 3.75 -19.57
CA LEU A 278 7.56 3.25 -20.95
C LEU A 278 7.48 4.40 -21.97
N PHE A 279 6.71 5.44 -21.65
CA PHE A 279 6.65 6.65 -22.44
C PHE A 279 8.04 7.33 -22.53
N LEU A 280 8.72 7.51 -21.40
CA LEU A 280 10.06 8.13 -21.37
C LEU A 280 11.09 7.33 -22.18
N TRP A 281 11.11 6.01 -22.05
CA TRP A 281 12.01 5.16 -22.84
C TRP A 281 11.71 5.22 -24.34
N THR A 282 10.44 5.22 -24.71
CA THR A 282 10.04 5.32 -26.12
C THR A 282 10.36 6.71 -26.67
N TRP A 283 10.19 7.77 -25.85
CA TRP A 283 10.52 9.14 -26.24
C TRP A 283 12.02 9.35 -26.45
N THR A 284 12.90 8.82 -25.58
CA THR A 284 14.35 8.89 -25.76
C THR A 284 14.79 8.18 -27.02
N PHE A 285 14.28 6.98 -27.29
CA PHE A 285 14.52 6.26 -28.53
C PHE A 285 13.99 7.04 -29.74
N SER A 286 12.77 7.57 -29.67
CA SER A 286 12.15 8.38 -30.72
C SER A 286 13.02 9.58 -31.10
N ARG A 287 13.56 10.31 -30.11
CA ARG A 287 14.47 11.44 -30.40
C ARG A 287 15.76 11.02 -31.08
N ALA A 288 16.42 9.98 -30.56
CA ALA A 288 17.63 9.45 -31.15
C ALA A 288 17.40 8.91 -32.57
N TRP A 289 16.28 8.18 -32.75
CA TRP A 289 15.87 7.71 -34.07
C TRP A 289 15.68 8.86 -35.04
N PHE A 290 14.91 9.89 -34.68
CA PHE A 290 14.61 11.00 -35.59
C PHE A 290 15.84 11.82 -35.91
N GLN A 291 16.65 12.19 -34.92
CA GLN A 291 17.80 13.09 -35.11
C GLN A 291 19.01 12.39 -35.74
N GLU A 292 19.36 11.22 -35.24
CA GLU A 292 20.62 10.57 -35.60
C GLU A 292 20.48 9.61 -36.80
N TYR A 293 19.40 8.86 -36.87
CA TYR A 293 19.25 7.80 -37.84
C TYR A 293 18.42 8.20 -39.07
N ASN A 294 17.21 8.73 -38.84
CA ASN A 294 16.29 9.04 -39.93
C ASN A 294 16.67 10.33 -40.66
N PHE A 295 17.03 11.38 -39.91
CA PHE A 295 17.42 12.67 -40.51
C PHE A 295 18.75 12.55 -41.31
N LYS A 296 19.75 11.90 -40.75
CA LYS A 296 21.07 11.66 -41.41
C LYS A 296 21.03 10.57 -42.47
N ARG A 297 19.89 9.94 -42.74
CA ARG A 297 19.68 8.88 -43.76
C ARG A 297 20.62 7.69 -43.63
N ILE A 298 21.03 7.33 -42.42
CA ILE A 298 21.98 6.24 -42.16
C ILE A 298 21.50 4.90 -42.74
N ILE A 299 20.16 4.69 -42.75
CA ILE A 299 19.52 3.47 -43.29
C ILE A 299 19.27 3.57 -44.82
N GLY A 300 19.77 4.61 -45.47
CA GLY A 300 19.64 4.78 -46.94
C GLY A 300 18.30 5.39 -47.39
N ARG A 301 17.22 5.22 -46.66
CA ARG A 301 15.90 5.79 -46.94
C ARG A 301 15.31 6.46 -45.68
N ARG A 302 14.50 7.52 -45.86
CA ARG A 302 13.72 8.10 -44.75
C ARG A 302 12.51 7.27 -44.49
N TYR A 303 12.25 7.04 -43.20
CA TYR A 303 10.98 6.47 -42.78
C TYR A 303 9.90 7.57 -42.74
N TYR A 304 8.77 7.30 -43.38
CA TYR A 304 7.58 8.14 -43.32
C TYR A 304 6.73 7.77 -42.09
N PHE A 305 5.68 8.52 -41.85
CA PHE A 305 4.85 8.45 -40.64
C PHE A 305 4.48 7.02 -40.19
N TRP A 306 3.98 6.18 -41.07
CA TRP A 306 3.58 4.80 -40.73
C TRP A 306 4.76 3.89 -40.37
N GLY A 307 5.87 4.00 -41.04
CA GLY A 307 7.10 3.26 -40.71
C GLY A 307 7.67 3.68 -39.35
N TYR A 308 7.56 4.99 -39.02
CA TYR A 308 7.97 5.52 -37.75
C TYR A 308 7.06 5.03 -36.61
N VAL A 309 5.74 5.07 -36.80
CA VAL A 309 4.76 4.55 -35.82
C VAL A 309 4.95 3.05 -35.59
N ALA A 310 5.16 2.26 -36.64
CA ALA A 310 5.41 0.82 -36.54
C ALA A 310 6.67 0.52 -35.70
N LEU A 311 7.78 1.23 -35.97
CA LEU A 311 9.03 1.05 -35.23
C LEU A 311 8.89 1.41 -33.76
N LEU A 312 8.25 2.54 -33.45
CA LEU A 312 8.01 2.93 -32.05
C LEU A 312 7.08 1.95 -31.32
N SER A 313 6.05 1.46 -32.02
CA SER A 313 5.12 0.47 -31.44
C SER A 313 5.85 -0.84 -31.14
N LEU A 314 6.74 -1.29 -32.02
CA LEU A 314 7.55 -2.49 -31.79
C LEU A 314 8.53 -2.29 -30.64
N TYR A 315 9.21 -1.14 -30.58
CA TYR A 315 10.10 -0.80 -29.49
C TYR A 315 9.37 -0.76 -28.14
N LEU A 316 8.18 -0.17 -28.09
CA LEU A 316 7.32 -0.15 -26.91
C LEU A 316 6.90 -1.57 -26.50
N ALA A 317 6.47 -2.39 -27.46
CA ALA A 317 6.07 -3.77 -27.22
C ALA A 317 7.23 -4.61 -26.67
N LEU A 318 8.44 -4.45 -27.21
CA LEU A 318 9.66 -5.11 -26.71
C LEU A 318 9.97 -4.68 -25.27
N ASN A 319 9.90 -3.38 -24.96
CA ASN A 319 10.10 -2.89 -23.59
C ASN A 319 9.06 -3.46 -22.63
N MET A 320 7.79 -3.55 -23.02
CA MET A 320 6.72 -4.17 -22.21
C MET A 320 6.99 -5.65 -21.98
N LEU A 321 7.32 -6.40 -23.03
CA LEU A 321 7.55 -7.84 -22.97
C LEU A 321 8.77 -8.16 -22.10
N VAL A 322 9.93 -7.61 -22.45
CA VAL A 322 11.20 -7.87 -21.77
C VAL A 322 11.16 -7.34 -20.33
N GLY A 323 10.61 -6.13 -20.11
CA GLY A 323 10.44 -5.55 -18.79
C GLY A 323 9.53 -6.40 -17.89
N LYS A 324 8.48 -7.03 -18.45
CA LYS A 324 7.62 -7.98 -17.72
C LYS A 324 8.38 -9.27 -17.39
N VAL A 325 9.12 -9.84 -18.33
CA VAL A 325 9.91 -11.08 -18.14
C VAL A 325 10.97 -10.88 -17.05
N PHE A 326 11.73 -9.79 -17.11
CA PHE A 326 12.74 -9.46 -16.11
C PHE A 326 12.16 -8.81 -14.85
N SER A 327 10.83 -8.66 -14.76
CA SER A 327 10.14 -8.06 -13.60
C SER A 327 10.59 -6.62 -13.29
N ALA A 328 11.02 -5.85 -14.29
CA ALA A 328 11.50 -4.48 -14.14
C ALA A 328 10.46 -3.53 -13.50
N PHE A 329 9.17 -3.84 -13.66
CA PHE A 329 8.05 -3.05 -13.13
C PHE A 329 7.57 -3.51 -11.75
N ARG A 330 8.13 -4.60 -11.17
CA ARG A 330 7.76 -5.13 -9.84
C ARG A 330 8.62 -4.54 -8.72
N ILE A 331 8.80 -3.23 -8.69
CA ILE A 331 9.75 -2.51 -7.82
C ILE A 331 9.50 -2.76 -6.33
N ILE A 332 8.24 -2.88 -5.92
CA ILE A 332 7.86 -2.99 -4.50
C ILE A 332 8.23 -4.34 -3.90
N HIS A 333 8.33 -5.38 -4.73
CA HIS A 333 8.55 -6.76 -4.30
C HIS A 333 10.02 -7.20 -4.35
N GLN A 334 10.90 -6.37 -4.92
CA GLN A 334 12.28 -6.70 -5.19
C GLN A 334 13.25 -5.88 -4.34
N GLN A 335 14.45 -6.43 -4.08
CA GLN A 335 15.55 -5.68 -3.47
C GLN A 335 16.12 -4.65 -4.48
N TYR A 336 16.83 -3.63 -4.01
CA TYR A 336 17.38 -2.57 -4.88
C TYR A 336 18.29 -3.14 -5.98
N ILE A 337 19.16 -4.09 -5.64
CA ILE A 337 20.08 -4.74 -6.60
C ILE A 337 19.30 -5.49 -7.69
N GLU A 338 18.24 -6.19 -7.31
CA GLU A 338 17.39 -6.93 -8.24
C GLU A 338 16.70 -5.99 -9.24
N VAL A 339 16.29 -4.81 -8.78
CA VAL A 339 15.67 -3.77 -9.64
C VAL A 339 16.68 -3.19 -10.61
N ILE A 340 17.88 -2.84 -10.13
CA ILE A 340 18.97 -2.32 -10.98
C ILE A 340 19.32 -3.34 -12.08
N LEU A 341 19.49 -4.60 -11.71
CA LEU A 341 19.77 -5.68 -12.68
C LEU A 341 18.62 -5.87 -13.67
N SER A 342 17.36 -5.74 -13.22
CA SER A 342 16.19 -5.81 -14.10
C SER A 342 16.22 -4.75 -15.18
N HIS A 343 16.52 -3.51 -14.81
CA HIS A 343 16.63 -2.40 -15.75
C HIS A 343 17.84 -2.54 -16.66
N ALA A 344 18.98 -3.02 -16.15
CA ALA A 344 20.16 -3.29 -16.95
C ALA A 344 19.87 -4.35 -18.04
N TYR A 345 19.31 -5.48 -17.67
CA TYR A 345 18.95 -6.54 -18.63
C TYR A 345 17.90 -6.06 -19.63
N THR A 346 16.89 -5.31 -19.18
CA THR A 346 15.87 -4.76 -20.09
C THR A 346 16.50 -3.79 -21.08
N ALA A 347 17.33 -2.87 -20.62
CA ALA A 347 18.00 -1.89 -21.48
C ALA A 347 18.90 -2.57 -22.53
N VAL A 348 19.73 -3.53 -22.10
CA VAL A 348 20.66 -4.25 -23.00
C VAL A 348 19.89 -5.08 -24.03
N LEU A 349 18.91 -5.87 -23.59
CA LEU A 349 18.20 -6.78 -24.50
C LEU A 349 17.30 -6.04 -25.49
N VAL A 350 16.55 -5.04 -25.02
CA VAL A 350 15.65 -4.29 -25.91
C VAL A 350 16.46 -3.46 -26.92
N ASN A 351 17.42 -2.68 -26.44
CA ASN A 351 18.22 -1.86 -27.36
C ASN A 351 19.12 -2.70 -28.27
N GLY A 352 19.65 -3.85 -27.78
CA GLY A 352 20.38 -4.81 -28.59
C GLY A 352 19.52 -5.44 -29.68
N ALA A 353 18.30 -5.91 -29.33
CA ALA A 353 17.36 -6.46 -30.31
C ALA A 353 16.94 -5.42 -31.35
N THR A 354 16.62 -4.21 -30.93
CA THR A 354 16.27 -3.09 -31.83
C THR A 354 17.45 -2.70 -32.72
N TYR A 355 18.67 -2.71 -32.17
CA TYR A 355 19.87 -2.45 -32.97
C TYR A 355 20.05 -3.51 -34.05
N LEU A 356 19.90 -4.80 -33.75
CA LEU A 356 19.98 -5.89 -34.71
C LEU A 356 18.89 -5.78 -35.79
N GLU A 357 17.66 -5.46 -35.37
CA GLU A 357 16.53 -5.22 -36.27
C GLU A 357 16.87 -4.11 -37.29
N LEU A 358 17.35 -2.97 -36.78
CA LEU A 358 17.74 -1.83 -37.63
C LEU A 358 18.96 -2.15 -38.52
N ALA A 359 19.89 -2.95 -38.02
CA ALA A 359 21.04 -3.42 -38.82
C ALA A 359 20.59 -4.31 -39.98
N LEU A 360 19.64 -5.22 -39.76
CA LEU A 360 19.05 -6.06 -40.80
C LEU A 360 18.30 -5.22 -41.86
N ILE A 361 17.46 -4.28 -41.41
CA ILE A 361 16.73 -3.38 -42.33
C ILE A 361 17.68 -2.50 -43.10
N GLY A 362 18.77 -1.99 -42.49
CA GLY A 362 19.78 -1.15 -43.09
C GLY A 362 20.85 -1.92 -43.88
N ARG A 363 20.67 -3.23 -44.15
CA ARG A 363 21.64 -4.10 -44.81
C ARG A 363 23.06 -3.97 -44.23
N TRP A 364 23.15 -4.02 -42.90
CA TRP A 364 24.38 -3.95 -42.10
C TRP A 364 25.16 -2.63 -42.12
N LYS A 365 24.85 -1.65 -42.99
CA LYS A 365 25.43 -0.30 -42.98
C LYS A 365 25.22 0.43 -41.65
N PHE A 366 24.22 0.04 -40.89
CA PHE A 366 23.89 0.58 -39.58
C PHE A 366 24.95 0.25 -38.52
N MET A 367 25.72 -0.83 -38.70
CA MET A 367 26.70 -1.29 -37.69
C MET A 367 27.85 -0.29 -37.44
N GLU A 368 28.11 0.61 -38.39
CA GLU A 368 29.13 1.67 -38.24
C GLU A 368 28.69 2.78 -37.27
N HIS A 369 27.38 2.85 -36.94
CA HIS A 369 26.78 3.93 -36.14
C HIS A 369 26.11 3.40 -34.85
N ILE A 370 26.86 2.65 -34.03
CA ILE A 370 26.36 2.06 -32.77
C ILE A 370 26.20 3.10 -31.64
N THR A 371 26.97 4.18 -31.67
CA THR A 371 27.08 5.16 -30.57
C THR A 371 25.76 5.77 -30.11
N PRO A 372 24.82 6.20 -31.01
CA PRO A 372 23.53 6.74 -30.53
C PRO A 372 22.67 5.69 -29.81
N MET A 373 22.74 4.43 -30.23
CA MET A 373 21.97 3.36 -29.56
C MET A 373 22.58 3.01 -28.21
N LEU A 374 23.90 3.06 -28.05
CA LEU A 374 24.54 2.92 -26.74
C LEU A 374 24.16 4.08 -25.80
N ALA A 375 24.07 5.30 -26.35
CA ALA A 375 23.58 6.46 -25.57
C ALA A 375 22.12 6.28 -25.12
N VAL A 376 21.23 5.82 -26.02
CA VAL A 376 19.83 5.51 -25.65
C VAL A 376 19.78 4.42 -24.58
N MET A 377 20.58 3.36 -24.72
CA MET A 377 20.67 2.28 -23.74
C MET A 377 21.08 2.80 -22.36
N ALA A 378 22.12 3.64 -22.30
CA ALA A 378 22.60 4.24 -21.06
C ALA A 378 21.53 5.18 -20.44
N VAL A 379 20.94 6.06 -21.24
CA VAL A 379 19.89 6.99 -20.78
C VAL A 379 18.68 6.22 -20.26
N ASN A 380 18.22 5.21 -20.98
CA ASN A 380 17.08 4.38 -20.55
C ASN A 380 17.37 3.62 -19.24
N PHE A 381 18.59 3.15 -19.07
CA PHE A 381 19.02 2.52 -17.83
C PHE A 381 18.96 3.51 -16.64
N PHE A 382 19.50 4.71 -16.81
CA PHE A 382 19.44 5.75 -15.77
C PHE A 382 18.01 6.22 -15.49
N ILE A 383 17.17 6.40 -16.52
CA ILE A 383 15.75 6.70 -16.36
C ILE A 383 15.06 5.61 -15.53
N GLY A 384 15.33 4.34 -15.82
CA GLY A 384 14.77 3.20 -15.10
C GLY A 384 15.16 3.19 -13.62
N ILE A 385 16.42 3.47 -13.31
CA ILE A 385 16.89 3.57 -11.92
C ILE A 385 16.22 4.76 -11.21
N LEU A 386 16.26 5.96 -11.80
CA LEU A 386 15.66 7.15 -11.22
C LEU A 386 14.17 6.95 -10.98
N TRP A 387 13.46 6.42 -11.97
CA TRP A 387 12.04 6.10 -11.88
C TRP A 387 11.78 5.11 -10.74
N SER A 388 12.59 4.06 -10.58
CA SER A 388 12.40 3.08 -9.53
C SER A 388 12.62 3.66 -8.11
N VAL A 389 13.57 4.57 -7.95
CA VAL A 389 13.80 5.30 -6.69
C VAL A 389 12.60 6.20 -6.38
N VAL A 390 12.16 7.01 -7.35
CA VAL A 390 11.04 7.96 -7.20
C VAL A 390 9.74 7.22 -6.91
N VAL A 391 9.42 6.16 -7.67
CA VAL A 391 8.19 5.39 -7.46
C VAL A 391 8.19 4.68 -6.11
N ARG A 392 9.34 4.15 -5.68
CA ARG A 392 9.46 3.50 -4.37
C ARG A 392 9.29 4.50 -3.23
N TRP A 393 9.85 5.69 -3.36
CA TRP A 393 9.67 6.77 -2.40
C TRP A 393 8.22 7.24 -2.34
N LEU A 394 7.61 7.55 -3.48
CA LEU A 394 6.19 7.92 -3.57
C LEU A 394 5.28 6.82 -3.01
N TYR A 395 5.59 5.56 -3.33
CA TYR A 395 4.82 4.43 -2.82
C TYR A 395 4.91 4.29 -1.31
N ALA A 396 6.09 4.43 -0.71
CA ALA A 396 6.27 4.36 0.74
C ALA A 396 5.54 5.50 1.47
N GLU A 397 5.52 6.69 0.85
CA GLU A 397 4.81 7.85 1.38
C GLU A 397 3.27 7.71 1.28
N ILE A 398 2.76 7.16 0.17
CA ILE A 398 1.32 6.99 -0.07
C ILE A 398 0.77 5.75 0.64
N TYR A 399 1.57 4.68 0.72
CA TYR A 399 1.19 3.38 1.27
C TYR A 399 2.16 2.99 2.39
N PRO A 400 1.97 3.52 3.61
CA PRO A 400 2.81 3.18 4.75
C PRO A 400 2.76 1.68 5.05
N ALA A 401 3.79 1.18 5.73
CA ALA A 401 3.88 -0.22 6.12
C ALA A 401 2.68 -0.60 7.01
N HIS A 402 2.10 -1.77 6.74
CA HIS A 402 0.98 -2.28 7.52
C HIS A 402 1.46 -2.79 8.87
N GLU A 403 0.82 -2.35 9.93
CA GLU A 403 0.99 -2.93 11.26
C GLU A 403 0.36 -4.32 11.30
N VAL A 404 1.14 -5.32 11.69
CA VAL A 404 0.72 -6.73 11.66
C VAL A 404 0.81 -7.32 13.07
N LEU A 405 -0.28 -7.97 13.50
CA LEU A 405 -0.31 -8.87 14.64
C LEU A 405 0.06 -10.29 14.15
N LEU A 406 1.12 -10.88 14.72
CA LEU A 406 1.50 -12.27 14.42
C LEU A 406 0.88 -13.23 15.44
N ILE A 407 0.06 -14.16 14.97
CA ILE A 407 -0.51 -15.26 15.76
C ILE A 407 0.25 -16.55 15.41
N TYR A 408 0.78 -17.24 16.40
CA TYR A 408 1.61 -18.44 16.20
C TYR A 408 1.22 -19.58 17.14
N GLY A 409 1.32 -20.84 16.63
CA GLY A 409 0.99 -22.03 17.38
C GLY A 409 2.20 -22.82 17.89
N LYS A 410 3.39 -22.69 17.24
CA LYS A 410 4.62 -23.36 17.63
C LYS A 410 5.81 -22.42 17.51
N GLU A 411 6.85 -22.64 18.33
CA GLU A 411 8.08 -21.80 18.36
C GLU A 411 8.86 -21.71 17.04
N SER A 412 8.51 -22.49 16.03
CA SER A 412 9.20 -22.51 14.72
C SER A 412 8.93 -21.28 13.82
N THR A 413 8.40 -20.18 14.36
CA THR A 413 8.10 -18.95 13.61
C THR A 413 9.30 -18.03 13.37
N LEU A 414 10.44 -18.29 13.97
CA LEU A 414 11.70 -17.56 13.75
C LEU A 414 12.01 -17.27 12.25
N PRO A 415 11.78 -18.22 11.31
CA PRO A 415 11.98 -17.93 9.88
C PRO A 415 11.03 -16.89 9.32
N LEU A 416 9.78 -16.83 9.80
CA LEU A 416 8.76 -15.88 9.35
C LEU A 416 9.06 -14.47 9.88
N GLU A 417 9.46 -14.34 11.13
CA GLU A 417 9.86 -13.09 11.74
C GLU A 417 11.09 -12.47 11.05
N THR A 418 12.10 -13.29 10.80
CA THR A 418 13.29 -12.85 10.06
C THR A 418 12.95 -12.36 8.66
N GLN A 419 11.98 -13.00 8.00
CA GLN A 419 11.49 -12.54 6.69
C GLN A 419 10.69 -11.25 6.80
N LEU A 420 9.84 -11.08 7.80
CA LEU A 420 9.10 -9.84 8.05
C LEU A 420 10.05 -8.66 8.31
N GLN A 421 11.09 -8.86 9.09
CA GLN A 421 12.14 -7.86 9.33
C GLN A 421 12.88 -7.47 8.05
N ASN A 422 13.15 -8.44 7.16
CA ASN A 422 13.76 -8.17 5.84
C ASN A 422 12.81 -7.41 4.89
N HIS A 423 11.51 -7.38 5.18
CA HIS A 423 10.48 -6.67 4.43
C HIS A 423 9.80 -5.57 5.25
N SER A 424 10.54 -4.94 6.17
CA SER A 424 10.07 -3.87 7.07
C SER A 424 9.43 -2.66 6.37
N THR A 425 9.74 -2.44 5.10
CA THR A 425 9.09 -1.41 4.27
C THR A 425 7.60 -1.69 3.97
N ARG A 426 7.13 -2.89 4.20
CA ARG A 426 5.74 -3.33 3.91
C ARG A 426 4.98 -3.76 5.13
N TYR A 427 5.64 -4.44 6.05
CA TYR A 427 5.05 -5.04 7.24
C TYR A 427 5.83 -4.60 8.45
N HIS A 428 5.14 -4.01 9.39
CA HIS A 428 5.70 -3.68 10.71
C HIS A 428 5.08 -4.63 11.72
N LEU A 429 5.91 -5.50 12.32
CA LEU A 429 5.46 -6.41 13.37
C LEU A 429 5.23 -5.61 14.65
N ASN A 430 3.96 -5.38 15.00
CA ASN A 430 3.59 -4.57 16.16
C ASN A 430 3.43 -5.43 17.42
N ALA A 431 2.80 -6.61 17.29
CA ALA A 431 2.54 -7.49 18.43
C ALA A 431 2.63 -8.96 18.01
N ARG A 432 2.83 -9.84 19.00
CA ARG A 432 2.84 -11.29 18.87
C ARG A 432 1.93 -11.87 19.95
N ILE A 433 1.19 -12.91 19.58
CA ILE A 433 0.34 -13.64 20.50
C ILE A 433 0.41 -15.13 20.24
N SER A 434 0.54 -15.93 21.30
CA SER A 434 0.57 -17.40 21.20
C SER A 434 -0.85 -17.94 21.15
N LEU A 435 -1.04 -19.06 20.45
CA LEU A 435 -2.31 -19.82 20.47
C LEU A 435 -2.69 -20.29 21.90
N GLU A 436 -1.71 -20.46 22.77
CA GLU A 436 -1.90 -20.90 24.16
C GLU A 436 -2.65 -19.85 25.01
N GLU A 437 -2.66 -18.59 24.61
CA GLU A 437 -3.37 -17.51 25.32
C GLU A 437 -4.92 -17.58 25.18
N GLY A 438 -5.41 -18.50 24.35
CA GLY A 438 -6.83 -18.77 24.17
C GLY A 438 -7.53 -17.87 23.15
N ARG A 439 -8.57 -18.43 22.50
CA ARG A 439 -9.28 -17.79 21.38
C ARG A 439 -9.89 -16.43 21.73
N GLU A 440 -10.40 -16.27 22.97
CA GLU A 440 -11.04 -15.02 23.39
C GLU A 440 -10.05 -13.85 23.50
N GLN A 441 -8.85 -14.10 24.02
CA GLN A 441 -7.82 -13.09 24.15
C GLN A 441 -7.27 -12.70 22.76
N ILE A 442 -7.04 -13.69 21.92
CA ILE A 442 -6.59 -13.50 20.54
C ILE A 442 -7.60 -12.67 19.74
N THR A 443 -8.92 -12.96 19.87
CA THR A 443 -9.95 -12.18 19.17
C THR A 443 -10.03 -10.74 19.65
N ARG A 444 -9.81 -10.47 20.93
CA ARG A 444 -9.70 -9.10 21.46
C ARG A 444 -8.51 -8.34 20.87
N GLU A 445 -7.35 -9.00 20.74
CA GLU A 445 -6.18 -8.39 20.11
C GLU A 445 -6.36 -8.20 18.60
N ILE A 446 -6.99 -9.13 17.88
CA ILE A 446 -7.33 -8.96 16.46
C ILE A 446 -8.14 -7.68 16.24
N MET A 447 -9.08 -7.35 17.14
CA MET A 447 -9.90 -6.14 17.01
C MET A 447 -9.09 -4.85 17.08
N ARG A 448 -7.97 -4.84 17.80
CA ARG A 448 -7.07 -3.68 17.96
C ARG A 448 -6.15 -3.43 16.76
N HIS A 449 -5.97 -4.43 15.90
CA HIS A 449 -5.04 -4.36 14.76
C HIS A 449 -5.78 -4.36 13.42
N GLU A 450 -5.21 -3.70 12.39
CA GLU A 450 -5.78 -3.69 11.04
C GLU A 450 -5.47 -4.97 10.25
N SER A 451 -4.29 -5.54 10.49
CA SER A 451 -3.79 -6.70 9.76
C SER A 451 -3.30 -7.78 10.71
N VAL A 452 -3.61 -9.00 10.39
CA VAL A 452 -3.27 -10.20 11.16
C VAL A 452 -2.48 -11.15 10.27
N MET A 453 -1.46 -11.77 10.80
CA MET A 453 -0.69 -12.82 10.14
C MET A 453 -0.78 -14.12 10.94
N LEU A 454 -1.31 -15.16 10.32
CA LEU A 454 -1.43 -16.48 10.89
C LEU A 454 -0.18 -17.29 10.52
N GLY A 455 0.59 -17.69 11.53
CA GLY A 455 1.72 -18.60 11.38
C GLY A 455 1.28 -20.05 11.27
N ASP A 456 2.19 -20.97 11.62
CA ASP A 456 1.89 -22.41 11.62
C ASP A 456 0.99 -22.76 12.80
N MET A 457 -0.23 -23.24 12.50
CA MET A 457 -1.27 -23.55 13.47
C MET A 457 -2.19 -24.67 12.98
N PRO A 458 -2.93 -25.35 13.88
CA PRO A 458 -3.93 -26.36 13.50
C PRO A 458 -4.97 -25.80 12.53
N ALA A 459 -5.50 -26.68 11.66
CA ALA A 459 -6.46 -26.29 10.61
C ALA A 459 -7.74 -25.66 11.18
N GLU A 460 -8.24 -26.18 12.30
CA GLU A 460 -9.45 -25.68 12.96
C GLU A 460 -9.29 -24.25 13.47
N ASP A 461 -8.17 -23.93 14.11
CA ASP A 461 -7.89 -22.59 14.61
C ASP A 461 -7.66 -21.61 13.47
N ARG A 462 -6.97 -22.09 12.40
CA ARG A 462 -6.73 -21.32 11.19
C ARG A 462 -8.05 -20.91 10.52
N GLU A 463 -8.98 -21.86 10.36
CA GLU A 463 -10.31 -21.60 9.78
C GLU A 463 -11.11 -20.62 10.64
N PHE A 464 -11.11 -20.81 11.96
CA PHE A 464 -11.78 -19.92 12.92
C PHE A 464 -11.28 -18.49 12.78
N PHE A 465 -9.96 -18.26 12.81
CA PHE A 465 -9.41 -16.91 12.73
C PHE A 465 -9.56 -16.28 11.35
N ILE A 466 -9.47 -17.04 10.27
CA ILE A 466 -9.74 -16.53 8.91
C ILE A 466 -11.19 -16.05 8.83
N ARG A 467 -12.16 -16.85 9.30
CA ARG A 467 -13.57 -16.50 9.31
C ARG A 467 -13.84 -15.28 10.17
N PHE A 468 -13.28 -15.23 11.37
CA PHE A 468 -13.41 -14.07 12.27
C PHE A 468 -12.85 -12.78 11.63
N CYS A 469 -11.65 -12.84 11.04
CA CYS A 469 -11.07 -11.70 10.34
C CYS A 469 -11.93 -11.25 9.15
N TYR A 470 -12.49 -12.20 8.38
CA TYR A 470 -13.37 -11.90 7.26
C TYR A 470 -14.65 -11.20 7.71
N GLU A 471 -15.32 -11.70 8.74
CA GLU A 471 -16.54 -11.09 9.33
C GLU A 471 -16.26 -9.67 9.87
N LYS A 472 -15.11 -9.46 10.50
CA LYS A 472 -14.70 -8.16 11.05
C LYS A 472 -13.97 -7.27 10.04
N LYS A 473 -13.93 -7.65 8.74
CA LYS A 473 -13.27 -6.91 7.64
C LYS A 473 -11.79 -6.60 7.92
N LYS A 474 -11.11 -7.45 8.68
CA LYS A 474 -9.68 -7.35 8.95
C LYS A 474 -8.87 -8.04 7.86
N ARG A 475 -7.67 -7.53 7.56
CA ARG A 475 -6.76 -8.18 6.63
C ARG A 475 -6.11 -9.38 7.31
N CYS A 476 -6.24 -10.55 6.70
CA CYS A 476 -5.66 -11.79 7.22
C CYS A 476 -4.66 -12.35 6.21
N TYR A 477 -3.42 -12.51 6.63
CA TYR A 477 -2.37 -13.21 5.89
C TYR A 477 -2.19 -14.58 6.51
N CYS A 478 -2.21 -15.62 5.69
CA CYS A 478 -2.05 -16.99 6.16
C CYS A 478 -0.87 -17.66 5.46
N GLN A 479 -0.07 -18.40 6.21
CA GLN A 479 1.00 -19.21 5.63
C GLN A 479 0.39 -20.38 4.85
N THR A 480 0.69 -20.47 3.54
CA THR A 480 0.15 -21.52 2.68
C THR A 480 0.70 -22.89 3.04
N SER A 481 -0.18 -23.88 3.19
CA SER A 481 0.14 -25.29 3.29
C SER A 481 0.26 -25.93 1.90
N LEU A 482 0.76 -27.16 1.84
CA LEU A 482 0.79 -27.91 0.58
C LEU A 482 -0.63 -28.15 0.04
N TRP A 483 -1.58 -28.40 0.95
CA TRP A 483 -2.99 -28.58 0.64
C TRP A 483 -3.62 -27.33 0.01
N ASP A 484 -3.30 -26.14 0.53
CA ASP A 484 -3.78 -24.88 -0.03
C ASP A 484 -3.31 -24.68 -1.48
N ILE A 485 -2.05 -25.08 -1.78
CA ILE A 485 -1.51 -25.02 -3.15
C ILE A 485 -2.27 -25.98 -4.07
N MET A 486 -2.61 -27.19 -3.58
CA MET A 486 -3.45 -28.15 -4.32
C MET A 486 -4.84 -27.59 -4.62
N LEU A 487 -5.49 -27.00 -3.63
CA LEU A 487 -6.80 -26.38 -3.77
C LEU A 487 -6.80 -25.22 -4.78
N MET A 488 -5.78 -24.36 -4.72
CA MET A 488 -5.65 -23.22 -5.64
C MET A 488 -5.44 -23.63 -7.10
N SER A 489 -4.87 -24.81 -7.33
CA SER A 489 -4.56 -25.34 -8.67
C SER A 489 -5.57 -26.35 -9.18
N SER A 490 -6.59 -26.71 -8.38
CA SER A 490 -7.66 -27.62 -8.78
C SER A 490 -8.58 -27.01 -9.84
N GLU A 491 -9.05 -27.82 -10.76
CA GLU A 491 -10.00 -27.42 -11.79
C GLU A 491 -11.41 -27.42 -11.20
N LYS A 492 -12.15 -26.33 -11.40
CA LYS A 492 -13.56 -26.23 -10.97
C LYS A 492 -14.45 -26.89 -12.03
N VAL A 493 -15.19 -27.91 -11.62
CA VAL A 493 -16.19 -28.60 -12.44
C VAL A 493 -17.55 -28.26 -11.88
N TYR A 494 -18.46 -27.82 -12.73
CA TYR A 494 -19.82 -27.48 -12.36
C TYR A 494 -20.73 -28.67 -12.73
N LEU A 495 -21.45 -29.18 -11.75
CA LEU A 495 -22.46 -30.20 -11.93
C LEU A 495 -23.80 -29.63 -11.45
N SER A 496 -24.60 -29.11 -12.38
CA SER A 496 -25.82 -28.36 -12.09
C SER A 496 -25.58 -27.21 -11.12
N ASP A 497 -26.04 -27.29 -9.88
CA ASP A 497 -25.92 -26.30 -8.80
C ASP A 497 -24.72 -26.56 -7.87
N MET A 498 -24.01 -27.68 -8.06
CA MET A 498 -22.84 -28.03 -7.24
C MET A 498 -21.53 -27.69 -7.94
N THR A 499 -20.61 -27.09 -7.18
CA THR A 499 -19.26 -26.85 -7.63
C THR A 499 -18.34 -27.94 -7.07
N LEU A 500 -17.75 -28.74 -7.94
CA LEU A 500 -16.77 -29.78 -7.59
C LEU A 500 -15.36 -29.29 -7.87
N GLN A 501 -14.39 -29.74 -7.09
CA GLN A 501 -12.98 -29.50 -7.34
C GLN A 501 -12.33 -30.79 -7.85
N LEU A 502 -11.75 -30.71 -9.03
CA LEU A 502 -11.08 -31.85 -9.65
C LEU A 502 -9.55 -31.73 -9.41
N PHE A 503 -9.01 -32.67 -8.66
CA PHE A 503 -7.58 -32.78 -8.43
C PHE A 503 -6.98 -33.78 -9.44
N ARG A 504 -6.01 -33.31 -10.23
CA ARG A 504 -5.29 -34.15 -11.19
C ARG A 504 -3.80 -34.17 -10.85
N ASN A 505 -3.23 -35.34 -10.74
CA ASN A 505 -1.77 -35.54 -10.64
C ASN A 505 -1.19 -35.87 -12.02
N CYS A 506 -1.40 -35.03 -13.01
CA CYS A 506 -0.99 -35.32 -14.39
C CYS A 506 0.38 -34.73 -14.78
N GLY A 507 0.99 -33.92 -13.89
CA GLY A 507 2.18 -33.15 -14.27
C GLY A 507 1.87 -32.25 -15.49
N LEU A 508 2.85 -32.07 -16.37
CA LEU A 508 2.68 -31.25 -17.58
C LEU A 508 1.84 -31.98 -18.66
N THR A 509 1.01 -31.24 -19.39
CA THR A 509 0.28 -31.77 -20.56
C THR A 509 1.25 -32.16 -21.69
N VAL A 510 0.76 -32.87 -22.71
CA VAL A 510 1.61 -33.30 -23.84
C VAL A 510 2.20 -32.10 -24.56
N GLU A 511 1.36 -31.09 -24.85
CA GLU A 511 1.73 -29.86 -25.54
C GLU A 511 2.78 -29.06 -24.72
N GLN A 512 2.55 -28.94 -23.41
CA GLN A 512 3.50 -28.28 -22.52
C GLN A 512 4.87 -29.02 -22.50
N ARG A 513 4.86 -30.36 -22.49
CA ARG A 513 6.10 -31.16 -22.56
C ARG A 513 6.83 -30.97 -23.89
N MET A 514 6.11 -30.91 -25.01
CA MET A 514 6.71 -30.69 -26.34
C MET A 514 7.37 -29.31 -26.43
N VAL A 515 6.63 -28.26 -26.09
CA VAL A 515 7.16 -26.87 -26.10
C VAL A 515 8.37 -26.74 -25.19
N LYS A 516 8.26 -27.29 -23.96
CA LYS A 516 9.37 -27.28 -23.00
C LYS A 516 10.59 -28.03 -23.52
N ARG A 517 10.41 -29.20 -24.12
CA ARG A 517 11.52 -29.99 -24.67
C ARG A 517 12.21 -29.31 -25.83
N LEU A 518 11.44 -28.71 -26.75
CA LEU A 518 11.99 -27.95 -27.87
C LEU A 518 12.85 -26.78 -27.35
N PHE A 519 12.31 -26.04 -26.38
CA PHE A 519 13.06 -24.96 -25.73
C PHE A 519 14.32 -25.45 -25.04
N ASP A 520 14.25 -26.55 -24.26
CA ASP A 520 15.40 -27.15 -23.57
C ASP A 520 16.52 -27.51 -24.55
N ILE A 521 16.19 -28.07 -25.72
CA ILE A 521 17.17 -28.45 -26.76
C ILE A 521 17.78 -27.20 -27.39
N CYS A 522 16.96 -26.28 -27.89
CA CYS A 522 17.42 -25.06 -28.57
C CYS A 522 18.31 -24.20 -27.65
N PHE A 523 17.85 -23.99 -26.41
CA PHE A 523 18.58 -23.18 -25.42
C PHE A 523 19.90 -23.84 -25.01
N SER A 524 19.89 -25.15 -24.76
CA SER A 524 21.11 -25.88 -24.39
C SER A 524 22.14 -25.91 -25.52
N LEU A 525 21.70 -26.11 -26.78
CA LEU A 525 22.55 -26.08 -27.93
C LEU A 525 23.19 -24.69 -28.11
N LEU A 526 22.38 -23.63 -28.01
CA LEU A 526 22.87 -22.26 -28.10
C LEU A 526 23.93 -21.96 -27.03
N VAL A 527 23.69 -22.34 -25.78
CA VAL A 527 24.63 -22.12 -24.68
C VAL A 527 25.93 -22.94 -24.90
N LEU A 528 25.81 -24.21 -25.31
CA LEU A 528 27.00 -25.05 -25.57
C LEU A 528 27.85 -24.51 -26.71
N VAL A 529 27.24 -24.04 -27.79
CA VAL A 529 27.99 -23.44 -28.93
C VAL A 529 28.59 -22.09 -28.50
N ALA A 530 27.83 -21.20 -27.92
CA ALA A 530 28.29 -19.87 -27.51
C ALA A 530 29.43 -19.91 -26.47
N LEU A 531 29.37 -20.86 -25.53
CA LEU A 531 30.35 -21.01 -24.46
C LEU A 531 31.37 -22.15 -24.70
N SER A 532 31.42 -22.73 -25.91
CA SER A 532 32.33 -23.87 -26.24
C SER A 532 33.78 -23.56 -25.89
N TRP A 533 34.24 -22.36 -26.21
CA TRP A 533 35.58 -21.89 -25.87
C TRP A 533 35.85 -21.86 -24.36
N LEU A 534 34.86 -21.43 -23.57
CA LEU A 534 34.96 -21.38 -22.11
C LEU A 534 34.98 -22.80 -21.51
N TYR A 535 34.20 -23.76 -22.06
CA TYR A 535 34.26 -25.17 -21.68
C TYR A 535 35.66 -25.74 -21.84
N LEU A 536 36.29 -25.46 -23.00
CA LEU A 536 37.63 -25.91 -23.28
C LEU A 536 38.66 -25.31 -22.32
N LEU A 537 38.58 -24.01 -22.05
CA LEU A 537 39.48 -23.33 -21.13
C LEU A 537 39.36 -23.89 -19.70
N ILE A 538 38.14 -24.07 -19.20
CA ILE A 538 37.92 -24.65 -17.85
C ILE A 538 38.42 -26.08 -17.80
N ALA A 539 38.11 -26.89 -18.81
CA ALA A 539 38.54 -28.30 -18.84
C ALA A 539 40.08 -28.41 -18.88
N LEU A 540 40.75 -27.58 -19.73
CA LEU A 540 42.20 -27.53 -19.82
C LEU A 540 42.84 -27.08 -18.49
N TYR A 541 42.28 -26.02 -17.86
CA TYR A 541 42.74 -25.57 -16.53
C TYR A 541 42.66 -26.67 -15.46
N ILE A 542 41.54 -27.38 -15.40
CA ILE A 542 41.37 -28.47 -14.42
C ILE A 542 42.33 -29.60 -14.71
N LYS A 543 42.50 -30.01 -15.98
CA LYS A 543 43.32 -31.13 -16.38
C LYS A 543 44.81 -30.86 -16.23
N VAL A 544 45.28 -29.67 -16.71
CA VAL A 544 46.72 -29.36 -16.76
C VAL A 544 47.22 -28.75 -15.45
N VAL A 545 46.52 -27.76 -14.92
CA VAL A 545 46.96 -27.01 -13.73
C VAL A 545 46.66 -27.77 -12.45
N ARG A 546 45.47 -28.36 -12.37
CA ARG A 546 45.04 -29.05 -11.15
C ARG A 546 45.31 -30.56 -11.11
N LYS A 547 45.55 -31.16 -12.28
CA LYS A 547 45.77 -32.63 -12.41
C LYS A 547 44.67 -33.48 -11.78
N GLU A 548 43.41 -32.98 -11.78
CA GLU A 548 42.25 -33.64 -11.21
C GLU A 548 41.29 -34.08 -12.36
N PRO A 549 40.35 -35.00 -12.09
CA PRO A 549 39.30 -35.34 -13.06
C PRO A 549 38.47 -34.13 -13.38
N VAL A 550 38.26 -33.87 -14.69
CA VAL A 550 37.56 -32.66 -15.18
C VAL A 550 36.11 -32.64 -14.76
N LEU A 551 35.43 -33.77 -14.81
CA LEU A 551 34.00 -33.92 -14.47
C LEU A 551 33.79 -34.73 -13.21
N LEU A 552 33.01 -34.18 -12.30
CA LEU A 552 32.40 -34.88 -11.18
C LEU A 552 31.06 -35.47 -11.63
N ARG A 553 30.79 -36.69 -11.17
CA ARG A 553 29.53 -37.38 -11.40
C ARG A 553 28.81 -37.57 -10.08
N LYS A 554 27.53 -37.16 -10.01
CA LYS A 554 26.67 -37.33 -8.84
C LYS A 554 25.39 -38.03 -9.28
N GLU A 555 25.03 -39.11 -8.63
CA GLU A 555 23.75 -39.77 -8.86
C GLU A 555 22.63 -38.96 -8.25
N CYS A 556 21.64 -38.61 -9.05
CA CYS A 556 20.47 -37.83 -8.68
C CYS A 556 19.20 -38.47 -9.23
N MET A 557 18.05 -38.02 -8.70
CA MET A 557 16.73 -38.47 -9.18
C MET A 557 16.09 -37.43 -10.09
N THR A 558 15.31 -37.88 -11.06
CA THR A 558 14.52 -37.06 -11.98
C THR A 558 13.09 -37.60 -12.06
N LYS A 559 12.34 -37.23 -13.10
CA LYS A 559 10.93 -37.61 -13.29
C LYS A 559 10.68 -39.12 -13.04
N ASN A 560 9.60 -39.44 -12.31
CA ASN A 560 9.15 -40.75 -11.95
C ASN A 560 10.22 -41.58 -11.17
N GLY A 561 11.07 -40.91 -10.41
CA GLY A 561 12.10 -41.59 -9.61
C GLY A 561 13.27 -42.15 -10.44
N LYS A 562 13.37 -41.86 -11.74
CA LYS A 562 14.48 -42.32 -12.58
C LYS A 562 15.79 -41.76 -12.08
N ARG A 563 16.81 -42.60 -11.92
CA ARG A 563 18.18 -42.20 -11.55
C ARG A 563 18.95 -41.74 -12.80
N PHE A 564 19.79 -40.70 -12.65
CA PHE A 564 20.68 -40.23 -13.67
C PHE A 564 21.98 -39.69 -13.07
N CYS A 565 23.04 -39.65 -13.87
CA CYS A 565 24.32 -39.03 -13.49
C CYS A 565 24.34 -37.56 -13.86
N GLN A 566 24.34 -36.67 -12.86
CA GLN A 566 24.55 -35.24 -13.04
C GLN A 566 26.03 -34.94 -13.26
N TYR A 567 26.35 -34.19 -14.30
CA TYR A 567 27.71 -33.76 -14.62
C TYR A 567 27.99 -32.35 -14.10
N LYS A 568 29.13 -32.21 -13.39
CA LYS A 568 29.64 -30.88 -12.95
C LYS A 568 31.15 -30.82 -13.21
N PHE A 569 31.68 -29.59 -13.44
CA PHE A 569 33.12 -29.45 -13.37
C PHE A 569 33.63 -29.60 -11.96
N ASN A 570 34.83 -30.21 -11.80
CA ASN A 570 35.52 -30.33 -10.51
C ASN A 570 36.06 -28.92 -10.10
N GLY A 571 35.16 -28.04 -9.65
CA GLY A 571 35.44 -26.63 -9.37
C GLY A 571 35.78 -26.37 -7.90
N LYS A 572 36.85 -25.61 -7.62
CA LYS A 572 37.09 -24.98 -6.30
C LYS A 572 36.34 -23.63 -6.20
N LYS A 573 36.52 -22.93 -5.07
CA LYS A 573 35.76 -21.75 -4.64
C LYS A 573 35.31 -20.80 -5.77
N LEU A 574 36.16 -20.49 -6.74
CA LEU A 574 35.83 -19.53 -7.83
C LEU A 574 34.77 -20.09 -8.78
N LEU A 575 34.97 -21.31 -9.31
CA LEU A 575 34.02 -21.93 -10.26
C LEU A 575 32.66 -22.18 -9.60
N VAL A 576 32.65 -22.57 -8.32
CA VAL A 576 31.40 -22.75 -7.55
C VAL A 576 30.75 -21.41 -7.23
N ALA A 577 31.52 -20.36 -6.94
CA ALA A 577 30.99 -19.03 -6.65
C ALA A 577 30.36 -18.37 -7.87
N THR A 578 30.93 -18.62 -9.06
CA THR A 578 30.44 -18.13 -10.36
C THR A 578 29.42 -19.05 -11.04
N HIS A 579 29.08 -20.20 -10.41
CA HIS A 579 28.22 -21.22 -11.00
C HIS A 579 28.70 -21.85 -12.32
N LEU A 580 29.95 -21.60 -12.72
CA LEU A 580 30.53 -22.18 -13.92
C LEU A 580 30.74 -23.69 -13.78
N ASP A 581 30.78 -24.22 -12.57
CA ASP A 581 30.79 -25.65 -12.27
C ASP A 581 29.52 -26.39 -12.77
N GLU A 582 28.41 -25.68 -12.94
CA GLU A 582 27.12 -26.24 -13.36
C GLU A 582 26.98 -26.34 -14.90
N LEU A 583 27.89 -25.72 -15.69
CA LEU A 583 27.81 -25.72 -17.15
C LEU A 583 27.70 -27.12 -17.81
N PRO A 584 28.42 -28.22 -17.35
CA PRO A 584 28.28 -29.52 -17.95
C PRO A 584 26.88 -30.13 -17.88
N GLN A 585 25.98 -29.60 -17.03
CA GLN A 585 24.58 -30.06 -16.93
C GLN A 585 23.80 -29.82 -18.22
N PHE A 586 24.21 -28.88 -19.09
CA PHE A 586 23.59 -28.71 -20.41
C PHE A 586 23.68 -29.96 -21.27
N LEU A 587 24.70 -30.82 -21.06
CA LEU A 587 24.77 -32.14 -21.69
C LEU A 587 23.68 -33.08 -21.16
N ASN A 588 23.37 -33.04 -19.85
CA ASN A 588 22.27 -33.81 -19.27
C ASN A 588 20.91 -33.35 -19.83
N ILE A 589 20.76 -32.02 -20.07
CA ILE A 589 19.53 -31.46 -20.66
C ILE A 589 19.36 -31.95 -22.10
N LEU A 590 20.42 -31.92 -22.92
CA LEU A 590 20.37 -32.43 -24.29
C LEU A 590 20.04 -33.92 -24.35
N ARG A 591 20.61 -34.74 -23.44
CA ARG A 591 20.28 -36.16 -23.31
C ARG A 591 18.84 -36.41 -22.90
N GLY A 592 18.22 -35.43 -22.25
CA GLY A 592 16.84 -35.51 -21.78
C GLY A 592 16.67 -36.03 -20.35
N ASP A 593 17.74 -36.16 -19.58
CA ASP A 593 17.70 -36.50 -18.17
C ASP A 593 17.22 -35.34 -17.31
N MET A 594 17.53 -34.10 -17.73
CA MET A 594 17.17 -32.86 -17.06
C MET A 594 16.41 -31.90 -18.02
N SER A 595 15.89 -30.85 -17.44
CA SER A 595 15.32 -29.66 -18.12
C SER A 595 16.09 -28.40 -17.69
N VAL A 596 15.99 -27.32 -18.45
CA VAL A 596 16.57 -26.03 -18.05
C VAL A 596 15.90 -25.53 -16.75
N VAL A 597 14.58 -25.61 -16.67
CA VAL A 597 13.81 -25.21 -15.49
C VAL A 597 13.06 -26.41 -14.91
N GLY A 598 13.15 -26.63 -13.61
CA GLY A 598 12.49 -27.73 -12.89
C GLY A 598 12.98 -27.82 -11.46
N PRO A 599 12.43 -28.73 -10.63
CA PRO A 599 12.92 -28.97 -9.27
C PRO A 599 14.41 -29.29 -9.26
N TYR A 600 15.17 -28.64 -8.37
CA TYR A 600 16.62 -28.87 -8.31
C TYR A 600 16.94 -30.29 -7.86
N PRO A 601 17.82 -31.07 -8.57
CA PRO A 601 18.11 -32.48 -8.25
C PRO A 601 18.89 -32.59 -6.95
N GLU A 602 18.49 -33.55 -6.09
CA GLU A 602 19.21 -33.93 -4.88
C GLU A 602 19.87 -35.29 -5.06
N ALA A 603 20.83 -35.64 -4.21
CA ALA A 603 21.44 -36.96 -4.22
C ALA A 603 20.39 -38.03 -3.88
N VAL A 604 20.50 -39.19 -4.50
CA VAL A 604 19.54 -40.30 -4.33
C VAL A 604 19.33 -40.66 -2.86
N ASP A 605 20.41 -40.81 -2.09
CA ASP A 605 20.35 -41.21 -0.68
C ASP A 605 19.65 -40.15 0.19
N GLU A 606 19.93 -38.84 -0.08
CA GLU A 606 19.34 -37.74 0.64
C GLU A 606 17.84 -37.61 0.33
N GLU A 607 17.46 -37.81 -0.93
CA GLU A 607 16.08 -37.70 -1.37
C GLU A 607 15.24 -38.86 -0.82
N LEU A 608 15.73 -40.09 -0.90
CA LEU A 608 15.05 -41.27 -0.37
C LEU A 608 14.92 -41.25 1.16
N SER A 609 15.96 -40.81 1.86
CA SER A 609 15.90 -40.66 3.33
C SER A 609 14.84 -39.66 3.79
N TYR A 610 14.65 -38.57 3.03
CA TYR A 610 13.65 -37.55 3.33
C TYR A 610 12.24 -38.00 2.92
N GLN A 611 12.09 -38.72 1.80
CA GLN A 611 10.82 -39.28 1.35
C GLN A 611 10.25 -40.33 2.33
N LYS A 612 11.11 -41.11 3.02
CA LYS A 612 10.66 -42.04 4.07
C LYS A 612 9.93 -41.34 5.22
N LYS A 613 10.32 -40.10 5.54
CA LYS A 613 9.72 -39.30 6.61
C LYS A 613 8.57 -38.40 6.10
N HIS A 614 8.63 -38.01 4.84
CA HIS A 614 7.71 -37.07 4.17
C HIS A 614 7.34 -37.62 2.78
N PRO A 615 6.38 -38.55 2.68
CA PRO A 615 5.99 -39.18 1.40
C PRO A 615 5.62 -38.19 0.30
N GLU A 616 5.03 -37.06 0.68
CA GLU A 616 4.65 -35.97 -0.22
C GLU A 616 5.84 -35.35 -0.97
N TYR A 617 7.08 -35.58 -0.51
CA TYR A 617 8.27 -35.08 -1.19
C TYR A 617 8.45 -35.69 -2.59
N ALA A 618 7.85 -36.87 -2.84
CA ALA A 618 7.82 -37.53 -4.14
C ALA A 618 7.05 -36.72 -5.21
N TYR A 619 6.14 -35.83 -4.83
CA TYR A 619 5.35 -35.04 -5.78
C TYR A 619 6.21 -34.16 -6.70
N ARG A 620 7.39 -33.75 -6.26
CA ARG A 620 8.34 -33.02 -7.09
C ARG A 620 8.90 -33.80 -8.28
N GLN A 621 8.80 -35.12 -8.25
CA GLN A 621 9.24 -36.05 -9.32
C GLN A 621 8.21 -36.21 -10.45
N SER A 622 7.08 -35.50 -10.44
CA SER A 622 6.11 -35.48 -11.54
C SER A 622 6.65 -34.80 -12.80
N VAL A 623 7.71 -34.01 -12.68
CA VAL A 623 8.42 -33.34 -13.78
C VAL A 623 9.92 -33.65 -13.75
N LYS A 624 10.65 -33.31 -14.84
CA LYS A 624 12.12 -33.49 -14.89
C LYS A 624 12.82 -32.53 -13.94
N ALA A 625 13.94 -32.99 -13.36
CA ALA A 625 14.83 -32.13 -12.58
C ALA A 625 15.40 -30.99 -13.44
N GLY A 626 15.59 -29.82 -12.85
CA GLY A 626 16.02 -28.61 -13.54
C GLY A 626 17.44 -28.14 -13.16
N LEU A 627 18.09 -27.44 -14.09
CA LEU A 627 19.30 -26.68 -13.82
C LEU A 627 19.01 -25.52 -12.87
N THR A 628 17.88 -24.86 -13.09
CA THR A 628 17.34 -23.86 -12.19
C THR A 628 15.92 -24.22 -11.77
N SER A 629 15.45 -23.66 -10.64
CA SER A 629 14.14 -23.97 -10.08
C SER A 629 13.46 -22.73 -9.54
N TYR A 630 12.13 -22.78 -9.45
CA TYR A 630 11.34 -21.76 -8.78
C TYR A 630 11.78 -21.59 -7.31
N ALA A 631 12.08 -22.71 -6.64
CA ALA A 631 12.59 -22.71 -5.28
C ALA A 631 13.99 -22.08 -5.15
N LYS A 632 14.88 -22.24 -6.14
CA LYS A 632 16.23 -21.64 -6.17
C LYS A 632 16.13 -20.11 -6.25
N VAL A 633 15.18 -19.60 -7.05
CA VAL A 633 15.00 -18.16 -7.29
C VAL A 633 14.25 -17.48 -6.14
N HIS A 634 13.13 -18.05 -5.68
CA HIS A 634 12.27 -17.42 -4.68
C HIS A 634 12.61 -17.82 -3.25
N GLY A 635 13.09 -19.03 -3.02
CA GLY A 635 13.47 -19.55 -1.69
C GLY A 635 14.88 -19.16 -1.25
N LYS A 636 15.71 -18.61 -2.16
CA LYS A 636 17.15 -18.44 -1.97
C LYS A 636 17.76 -19.71 -1.31
N TYR A 637 19.06 -19.82 -1.15
CA TYR A 637 19.74 -21.04 -0.69
C TYR A 637 19.48 -21.45 0.78
N SER A 638 18.69 -20.68 1.52
CA SER A 638 18.43 -20.85 2.96
C SER A 638 17.06 -21.46 3.31
N SER A 639 16.22 -21.77 2.31
CA SER A 639 14.89 -22.34 2.59
C SER A 639 14.95 -23.77 3.10
N SER A 640 14.08 -24.10 4.08
CA SER A 640 13.91 -25.49 4.55
C SER A 640 13.45 -26.43 3.42
N ARG A 641 13.68 -27.73 3.55
CA ARG A 641 13.22 -28.72 2.56
C ARG A 641 11.71 -28.68 2.36
N SER A 642 10.94 -28.46 3.43
CA SER A 642 9.48 -28.31 3.36
C SER A 642 9.08 -27.10 2.52
N ASN A 643 9.70 -25.93 2.72
CA ASN A 643 9.42 -24.74 1.91
C ASN A 643 9.86 -24.90 0.45
N ARG A 644 10.98 -25.62 0.19
CA ARG A 644 11.37 -25.95 -1.18
C ARG A 644 10.34 -26.83 -1.87
N LEU A 645 9.80 -27.85 -1.17
CA LEU A 645 8.73 -28.69 -1.69
C LEU A 645 7.50 -27.85 -2.09
N LYS A 646 7.06 -26.94 -1.22
CA LYS A 646 5.92 -26.04 -1.51
C LYS A 646 6.16 -25.19 -2.76
N LEU A 647 7.36 -24.63 -2.93
CA LEU A 647 7.72 -23.81 -4.08
C LEU A 647 7.87 -24.64 -5.38
N ASP A 648 8.49 -25.82 -5.30
CA ASP A 648 8.59 -26.74 -6.44
C ASP A 648 7.20 -27.24 -6.85
N PHE A 649 6.34 -27.54 -5.88
CA PHE A 649 4.97 -27.99 -6.14
C PHE A 649 4.11 -26.87 -6.75
N TYR A 650 4.26 -25.62 -6.27
CA TYR A 650 3.62 -24.45 -6.87
C TYR A 650 4.01 -24.30 -8.35
N TYR A 651 5.31 -24.47 -8.67
CA TYR A 651 5.79 -24.44 -10.05
C TYR A 651 5.13 -25.51 -10.92
N ILE A 652 5.07 -26.74 -10.43
CA ILE A 652 4.50 -27.88 -11.16
C ILE A 652 3.02 -27.65 -11.48
N GLN A 653 2.27 -27.16 -10.52
CA GLN A 653 0.83 -26.94 -10.66
C GLN A 653 0.48 -25.71 -11.53
N ASN A 654 1.30 -24.67 -11.50
CA ASN A 654 1.05 -23.44 -12.23
C ASN A 654 1.99 -23.28 -13.45
N TYR A 655 2.43 -24.39 -14.02
CA TYR A 655 3.36 -24.36 -15.14
C TYR A 655 2.83 -23.55 -16.32
N SER A 656 3.68 -22.66 -16.81
CA SER A 656 3.53 -21.99 -18.11
C SER A 656 4.90 -21.67 -18.70
N PHE A 657 5.00 -21.61 -20.02
CA PHE A 657 6.25 -21.23 -20.69
C PHE A 657 6.74 -19.83 -20.26
N ALA A 658 5.80 -18.91 -20.01
CA ALA A 658 6.12 -17.58 -19.48
C ALA A 658 6.72 -17.65 -18.07
N LEU A 659 6.29 -18.62 -17.24
CA LEU A 659 6.87 -18.85 -15.92
C LEU A 659 8.31 -19.36 -16.03
N ASP A 660 8.61 -20.27 -16.98
CA ASP A 660 9.97 -20.74 -17.25
C ASP A 660 10.88 -19.58 -17.64
N LEU A 661 10.45 -18.70 -18.57
CA LEU A 661 11.21 -17.52 -18.95
C LEU A 661 11.45 -16.55 -17.77
N GLY A 662 10.42 -16.37 -16.93
CA GLY A 662 10.55 -15.57 -15.71
C GLY A 662 11.55 -16.14 -14.71
N ILE A 663 11.57 -17.47 -14.53
CA ILE A 663 12.55 -18.16 -13.66
C ILE A 663 13.97 -18.03 -14.22
N LEU A 664 14.16 -18.16 -15.54
CA LEU A 664 15.45 -17.96 -16.19
C LEU A 664 15.96 -16.51 -16.01
N ALA A 665 15.10 -15.54 -16.27
CA ALA A 665 15.43 -14.14 -16.06
C ALA A 665 15.82 -13.83 -14.60
N ALA A 666 15.10 -14.42 -13.66
CA ALA A 666 15.41 -14.29 -12.25
C ALA A 666 16.69 -15.05 -11.84
N THR A 667 16.99 -16.19 -12.50
CA THR A 667 18.24 -16.94 -12.29
C THR A 667 19.45 -16.09 -12.66
N LEU A 668 19.40 -15.34 -13.77
CA LEU A 668 20.48 -14.44 -14.16
C LEU A 668 20.80 -13.40 -13.07
N LYS A 669 19.80 -12.94 -12.35
CA LYS A 669 19.99 -12.01 -11.21
C LYS A 669 20.68 -12.72 -10.03
N VAL A 670 20.22 -13.94 -9.71
CA VAL A 670 20.80 -14.75 -8.61
C VAL A 670 22.25 -15.14 -8.88
N LEU A 671 22.63 -15.33 -10.15
CA LEU A 671 24.04 -15.62 -10.54
C LEU A 671 24.99 -14.45 -10.23
N VAL A 672 24.50 -13.20 -10.27
CA VAL A 672 25.30 -11.99 -9.97
C VAL A 672 25.35 -11.71 -8.46
N GLU A 673 24.38 -12.23 -7.67
CA GLU A 673 24.41 -12.06 -6.22
C GLU A 673 25.48 -12.99 -5.58
N PRO A 674 26.43 -12.47 -4.80
CA PRO A 674 27.42 -13.30 -4.14
C PRO A 674 26.73 -14.27 -3.16
N ARG A 675 27.07 -15.56 -3.22
CA ARG A 675 26.62 -16.57 -2.27
C ARG A 675 26.99 -16.12 -0.85
N LYS A 676 26.00 -15.67 -0.06
CA LYS A 676 26.21 -15.50 1.40
C LYS A 676 26.63 -16.85 1.97
N LYS A 677 27.83 -16.89 2.58
CA LYS A 677 28.31 -18.07 3.30
C LYS A 677 27.19 -18.56 4.21
N LYS A 678 26.82 -19.85 4.12
CA LYS A 678 26.08 -20.52 5.18
C LYS A 678 26.82 -20.20 6.47
N ALA A 679 26.21 -19.45 7.38
CA ALA A 679 26.65 -19.44 8.75
C ALA A 679 26.56 -20.90 9.20
N SER A 680 27.71 -21.52 9.42
CA SER A 680 27.84 -22.83 10.04
C SER A 680 27.13 -22.74 11.39
N LYS A 681 25.87 -23.19 11.47
CA LYS A 681 25.28 -23.59 12.73
C LYS A 681 25.65 -25.03 12.95
N ASN A 682 26.89 -25.23 13.43
CA ASN A 682 27.19 -26.23 14.43
C ASN A 682 26.68 -25.64 15.76
N ARG A 683 25.56 -26.13 16.22
CA ARG A 683 25.22 -26.56 17.59
C ARG A 683 23.76 -26.88 17.69
#